data_ba80339ad93886a5c46acb27e2614e78
#
_entry.id   ba80339ad93886a5c46acb27e2614e78
#
_cell.length_a   1.000
_cell.length_b   1.000
_cell.length_c   1.000
_cell.angle_alpha   90.00
_cell.angle_beta   90.00
_cell.angle_gamma   90.00
#
_symmetry.space_group_name_H-M   'P 1'
#
loop_
_entity.id
_entity.type
_entity.pdbx_description
1 polymer ?
#
loop_
_entity_poly.entity_id
_entity_poly.type
_entity_poly.pdbx_seq_one_letter_code
_entity_poly.pdbx_strand_id
1 'polypeptide(L)'
;MRFIKVFLFVLTGIILPVCLSAQTVSGKLIDENSQPLPYANVVLLSLPDSVFVSGTISSEDGTFTLEATSVNQIVKISSIGYKTVCKAVSPVNLGIVQLVSDAQMLGEVVVEGNLPVTRMKGDAMVTSVENSVLSKVGSANDVLTKIPGITKKQDAFEVFGKGTPLIYINGRKLHDLSELEQLNSDDIKSVEVIRNPGSRYDATVKAVVRIQTVKRQGDGFGFNLRSSYYQSDNTDLIEQANFNYRHNNLDIFGSVYYNQMESWQDFTLQLEERGTKVWNHDMKSYGEFYSKMLSGNIGFNYQLNDNHAFGMKYKSGKTLNERNPLSKETNINVDNVFYDNIKVHSCDNYYYDPDHELNAYYNGQLGEVNVDFNADYLQNGKSSNSLFQEISQTSENRDVHSVNNVKNRLVAGKLTLSIPLGGGTFAIGSEVTYTHRNDDYINEENYVPASYSKIEELNATGYAEYNRSFPWGDWSLGLRYEHVKFDYYEDGRHIDEQSRTFDNFFPNISFSTQLGKVQAQLSYTAKTQRPTYSELSNNVFYSDRFTLQKGNPTLRPTIIHDLTLSGAWRFLQMSLSYSQTKDWILNWGELVNEDASLTMLSQRNWDKSIPMFTAFLSASPKIGCWAPMMSVGMQKQWLTIDYFKESKNLDNPIFTASFNNTWELPLGFMLGLDSYIQSAGATQNIYSEKPNGYVNVSVRKSFLNDALSVELRGNDILKTNRMSYSMYSGDYYLYQKSVWDRQEFAVTVRYKFNTAKSKYKGTGAGDSQKSRM
;
A
#
# COMPACT_ATOMS: atom_id res chain seq x y z
N MET A 1 32.64 13.44 0.94
CA MET A 1 33.12 14.50 1.86
C MET A 1 32.81 15.96 1.42
N ARG A 2 32.26 16.24 0.25
CA ARG A 2 31.85 17.61 -0.16
C ARG A 2 30.40 17.98 0.22
N PHE A 3 29.51 17.01 0.38
CA PHE A 3 28.10 17.23 0.72
C PHE A 3 27.83 17.52 2.21
N ILE A 4 28.68 17.01 3.10
CA ILE A 4 28.55 17.27 4.56
C ILE A 4 28.85 18.73 4.92
N LYS A 5 29.68 19.43 4.15
CA LYS A 5 30.01 20.84 4.37
C LYS A 5 28.89 21.81 3.96
N VAL A 6 28.03 21.44 3.05
CA VAL A 6 26.89 22.29 2.62
C VAL A 6 25.73 22.16 3.61
N PHE A 7 25.52 21.01 4.20
CA PHE A 7 24.47 20.78 5.19
C PHE A 7 24.76 21.49 6.54
N LEU A 8 26.02 21.59 6.93
CA LEU A 8 26.41 22.34 8.13
C LEU A 8 26.33 23.87 7.96
N PHE A 9 26.41 24.38 6.73
CA PHE A 9 26.38 25.84 6.49
C PHE A 9 24.95 26.41 6.42
N VAL A 10 23.95 25.59 6.16
CA VAL A 10 22.53 25.98 6.20
C VAL A 10 21.98 25.99 7.63
N LEU A 11 22.59 25.24 8.54
CA LEU A 11 22.13 25.14 9.93
C LEU A 11 22.65 26.27 10.85
N THR A 12 23.64 27.04 10.42
CA THR A 12 24.25 28.13 11.23
C THR A 12 23.72 29.54 10.94
N GLY A 13 22.76 29.69 10.04
CA GLY A 13 22.28 30.99 9.56
C GLY A 13 21.05 31.60 10.23
N ILE A 14 20.38 30.91 11.21
CA ILE A 14 19.14 31.44 11.81
C ILE A 14 19.21 31.31 13.33
N ILE A 15 20.01 32.14 13.98
CA ILE A 15 19.85 32.44 15.41
C ILE A 15 20.09 33.94 15.59
N LEU A 16 19.04 34.74 15.50
CA LEU A 16 19.00 36.08 16.09
C LEU A 16 18.23 35.96 17.42
N PRO A 17 18.82 36.31 18.56
CA PRO A 17 18.08 36.30 19.81
C PRO A 17 17.20 37.54 19.91
N VAL A 18 15.89 37.32 19.94
CA VAL A 18 14.94 38.36 20.39
C VAL A 18 14.93 38.25 21.93
N CYS A 19 15.51 39.22 22.61
CA CYS A 19 15.39 39.36 24.06
C CYS A 19 13.95 39.78 24.41
N LEU A 20 13.11 38.83 24.79
CA LEU A 20 11.85 39.07 25.51
C LEU A 20 12.16 39.01 27.01
N SER A 21 11.82 40.10 27.75
CA SER A 21 11.85 40.08 29.22
C SER A 21 10.87 39.09 29.76
N ALA A 22 11.33 37.93 30.19
CA ALA A 22 10.51 36.95 30.86
C ALA A 22 10.33 37.35 32.33
N GLN A 23 9.11 37.42 32.85
CA GLN A 23 8.83 37.49 34.29
C GLN A 23 8.97 36.10 34.89
N THR A 24 9.69 35.98 35.99
CA THR A 24 9.94 34.67 36.62
C THR A 24 8.93 34.45 37.74
N VAL A 25 8.10 33.43 37.62
CA VAL A 25 7.18 32.95 38.65
C VAL A 25 7.91 32.00 39.57
N SER A 26 7.84 32.20 40.89
CA SER A 26 8.49 31.36 41.88
C SER A 26 7.58 30.99 43.04
N GLY A 27 7.90 29.95 43.79
CA GLY A 27 7.16 29.51 44.97
C GLY A 27 7.87 28.34 45.67
N LYS A 28 7.31 27.92 46.81
CA LYS A 28 7.74 26.75 47.55
C LYS A 28 6.59 25.81 47.82
N LEU A 29 6.73 24.56 47.48
CA LEU A 29 5.75 23.50 47.70
C LEU A 29 6.02 22.76 49.00
N ILE A 30 4.98 22.59 49.80
CA ILE A 30 5.00 21.80 51.04
C ILE A 30 3.82 20.81 51.06
N ASP A 31 3.97 19.77 51.86
CA ASP A 31 2.88 18.84 52.19
C ASP A 31 2.02 19.36 53.34
N GLU A 32 1.04 18.58 53.78
CA GLU A 32 0.16 18.89 54.93
C GLU A 32 0.91 18.88 56.28
N ASN A 33 2.07 18.29 56.36
CA ASN A 33 2.95 18.27 57.54
C ASN A 33 4.04 19.37 57.47
N SER A 34 3.90 20.35 56.54
CA SER A 34 4.85 21.44 56.31
C SER A 34 6.23 20.99 55.88
N GLN A 35 6.36 19.72 55.38
CA GLN A 35 7.61 19.24 54.80
C GLN A 35 7.77 19.68 53.33
N PRO A 36 8.94 20.02 52.84
CA PRO A 36 9.17 20.33 51.46
C PRO A 36 8.71 19.20 50.54
N LEU A 37 8.03 19.54 49.42
CA LEU A 37 7.55 18.57 48.43
C LEU A 37 8.48 18.61 47.21
N PRO A 38 9.45 17.70 47.09
CA PRO A 38 10.35 17.65 45.94
C PRO A 38 9.71 16.99 44.72
N TYR A 39 10.25 17.32 43.53
CA TYR A 39 9.92 16.72 42.24
C TYR A 39 8.45 16.77 41.86
N ALA A 40 7.68 17.71 42.39
CA ALA A 40 6.31 17.99 41.95
C ALA A 40 6.31 18.71 40.60
N ASN A 41 5.43 18.33 39.70
CA ASN A 41 5.29 18.97 38.39
C ASN A 41 4.63 20.34 38.55
N VAL A 42 5.25 21.38 38.02
CA VAL A 42 4.76 22.76 37.99
C VAL A 42 4.65 23.20 36.55
N VAL A 43 3.44 23.41 36.06
CA VAL A 43 3.13 23.70 34.65
C VAL A 43 2.43 25.03 34.55
N LEU A 44 2.89 25.89 33.65
CA LEU A 44 2.25 27.15 33.30
C LEU A 44 1.34 26.95 32.10
N LEU A 45 0.09 27.36 32.27
CA LEU A 45 -0.95 27.26 31.23
C LEU A 45 -1.52 28.64 30.92
N SER A 46 -1.78 28.92 29.62
CA SER A 46 -2.47 30.15 29.20
C SER A 46 -3.99 30.01 29.36
N LEU A 47 -4.67 31.11 29.66
CA LEU A 47 -6.14 31.18 29.69
C LEU A 47 -6.65 31.90 28.43
N PRO A 48 -7.88 31.55 27.91
CA PRO A 48 -8.88 30.61 28.50
C PRO A 48 -8.66 29.13 28.17
N ASP A 49 -7.81 28.81 27.21
CA ASP A 49 -7.77 27.47 26.57
C ASP A 49 -6.85 26.44 27.28
N SER A 50 -6.24 26.83 28.42
CA SER A 50 -5.33 25.96 29.20
C SER A 50 -4.18 25.36 28.38
N VAL A 51 -3.64 26.10 27.40
CA VAL A 51 -2.54 25.65 26.56
C VAL A 51 -1.23 25.69 27.36
N PHE A 52 -0.40 24.66 27.21
CA PHE A 52 0.90 24.56 27.84
C PHE A 52 1.84 25.67 27.35
N VAL A 53 2.44 26.42 28.29
CA VAL A 53 3.40 27.51 28.02
C VAL A 53 4.81 27.10 28.41
N SER A 54 5.01 26.68 29.65
CA SER A 54 6.28 26.18 30.16
C SER A 54 6.07 25.27 31.37
N GLY A 55 7.10 24.52 31.78
CA GLY A 55 7.00 23.62 32.93
C GLY A 55 8.36 23.39 33.60
N THR A 56 8.32 23.10 34.90
CA THR A 56 9.46 22.76 35.74
C THR A 56 9.04 21.72 36.78
N ILE A 57 10.02 21.23 37.54
CA ILE A 57 9.78 20.41 38.75
C ILE A 57 10.33 21.15 39.99
N SER A 58 9.73 20.92 41.15
CA SER A 58 10.24 21.46 42.41
C SER A 58 11.56 20.80 42.78
N SER A 59 12.46 21.59 43.35
CA SER A 59 13.77 21.14 43.88
C SER A 59 13.60 20.30 45.13
N GLU A 60 14.69 19.74 45.65
CA GLU A 60 14.68 18.93 46.90
C GLU A 60 14.15 19.70 48.13
N ASP A 61 14.32 21.01 48.19
CA ASP A 61 13.79 21.89 49.21
C ASP A 61 12.36 22.37 48.95
N GLY A 62 11.71 21.87 47.88
CA GLY A 62 10.37 22.21 47.46
C GLY A 62 10.24 23.52 46.67
N THR A 63 11.34 24.24 46.40
CA THR A 63 11.29 25.49 45.62
C THR A 63 11.16 25.21 44.13
N PHE A 64 10.50 26.14 43.41
CA PHE A 64 10.42 26.09 41.94
C PHE A 64 10.51 27.50 41.37
N THR A 65 11.00 27.55 40.13
CA THR A 65 11.10 28.78 39.34
C THR A 65 10.69 28.50 37.89
N LEU A 66 9.85 29.37 37.33
CA LEU A 66 9.27 29.18 36.01
C LEU A 66 9.20 30.53 35.26
N GLU A 67 9.54 30.55 33.99
CA GLU A 67 9.45 31.76 33.16
C GLU A 67 8.03 31.94 32.63
N ALA A 68 7.43 33.11 32.90
CA ALA A 68 6.10 33.50 32.44
C ALA A 68 6.18 34.60 31.40
N THR A 69 5.37 34.50 30.35
CA THR A 69 5.44 35.41 29.20
C THR A 69 4.24 36.35 29.09
N SER A 70 3.19 36.18 29.90
CA SER A 70 1.99 37.05 29.89
C SER A 70 1.22 37.01 31.22
N VAL A 71 0.34 38.01 31.42
CA VAL A 71 -0.46 38.20 32.65
C VAL A 71 -1.67 37.25 32.78
N ASN A 72 -2.07 36.59 31.70
CA ASN A 72 -3.28 35.75 31.66
C ASN A 72 -2.92 34.25 31.69
N GLN A 73 -2.21 33.84 32.76
CA GLN A 73 -1.73 32.47 32.92
C GLN A 73 -2.05 31.92 34.29
N ILE A 74 -2.13 30.59 34.38
CA ILE A 74 -2.28 29.86 35.64
C ILE A 74 -1.13 28.87 35.81
N VAL A 75 -0.68 28.69 37.03
CA VAL A 75 0.27 27.61 37.40
C VAL A 75 -0.54 26.41 37.90
N LYS A 76 -0.42 25.30 37.26
CA LYS A 76 -0.95 24.00 37.65
C LYS A 76 0.15 23.18 38.31
N ILE A 77 -0.06 22.80 39.56
CA ILE A 77 0.89 22.05 40.40
C ILE A 77 0.30 20.69 40.67
N SER A 78 1.03 19.62 40.35
CA SER A 78 0.62 18.24 40.58
C SER A 78 1.78 17.37 41.06
N SER A 79 1.48 16.47 41.99
CA SER A 79 2.42 15.46 42.48
C SER A 79 1.67 14.16 42.75
N ILE A 80 2.34 13.03 42.60
CA ILE A 80 1.73 11.71 42.83
C ILE A 80 1.34 11.61 44.31
N GLY A 81 0.10 11.25 44.57
CA GLY A 81 -0.45 11.14 45.93
C GLY A 81 -1.00 12.43 46.50
N TYR A 82 -1.06 13.53 45.73
CA TYR A 82 -1.58 14.83 46.16
C TYR A 82 -2.64 15.38 45.20
N LYS A 83 -3.58 16.14 45.74
CA LYS A 83 -4.58 16.86 44.94
C LYS A 83 -3.94 17.95 44.11
N THR A 84 -4.27 18.02 42.83
CA THR A 84 -3.77 19.05 41.92
C THR A 84 -4.26 20.43 42.35
N VAL A 85 -3.34 21.40 42.41
CA VAL A 85 -3.62 22.80 42.77
C VAL A 85 -3.37 23.71 41.57
N CYS A 86 -4.31 24.62 41.29
CA CYS A 86 -4.17 25.66 40.27
C CYS A 86 -4.13 27.05 40.95
N LYS A 87 -3.13 27.88 40.59
CA LYS A 87 -2.96 29.24 41.10
C LYS A 87 -2.81 30.23 39.96
N ALA A 88 -3.40 31.40 40.07
CA ALA A 88 -3.17 32.50 39.13
C ALA A 88 -1.73 33.03 39.25
N VAL A 89 -1.18 33.47 38.15
CA VAL A 89 0.24 33.98 38.04
C VAL A 89 0.40 35.38 38.66
N SER A 90 -0.64 35.96 39.23
CA SER A 90 -0.57 37.23 39.97
C SER A 90 -0.83 36.99 41.44
N PRO A 91 0.11 37.24 42.35
CA PRO A 91 1.45 37.82 42.16
C PRO A 91 2.51 36.85 41.62
N VAL A 92 3.64 37.35 41.09
CA VAL A 92 4.75 36.61 40.50
C VAL A 92 5.42 35.66 41.50
N ASN A 93 5.40 35.96 42.78
CA ASN A 93 5.79 35.04 43.85
C ASN A 93 4.53 34.43 44.48
N LEU A 94 4.34 33.12 44.24
CA LEU A 94 3.18 32.38 44.74
C LEU A 94 3.31 32.02 46.23
N GLY A 95 4.44 32.36 46.90
CA GLY A 95 4.70 32.04 48.26
C GLY A 95 4.75 30.54 48.55
N ILE A 96 4.27 30.14 49.71
CA ILE A 96 4.16 28.72 50.06
C ILE A 96 2.83 28.16 49.53
N VAL A 97 2.91 27.11 48.71
CA VAL A 97 1.74 26.38 48.22
C VAL A 97 1.70 25.00 48.88
N GLN A 98 0.69 24.77 49.68
CA GLN A 98 0.49 23.49 50.37
C GLN A 98 -0.34 22.56 49.46
N LEU A 99 0.14 21.33 49.23
CA LEU A 99 -0.58 20.24 48.61
C LEU A 99 -1.16 19.31 49.68
N VAL A 100 -2.45 18.96 49.49
CA VAL A 100 -3.18 18.04 50.39
C VAL A 100 -3.11 16.63 49.81
N SER A 101 -2.82 15.65 50.64
CA SER A 101 -2.82 14.25 50.25
C SER A 101 -4.13 13.82 49.64
N ASP A 102 -4.05 13.12 48.53
CA ASP A 102 -5.22 12.49 47.87
C ASP A 102 -5.22 11.01 48.23
N ALA A 103 -5.97 10.68 49.30
CA ALA A 103 -6.04 9.32 49.82
C ALA A 103 -6.90 8.36 48.93
N GLN A 104 -7.09 8.64 47.65
CA GLN A 104 -7.47 7.58 46.73
C GLN A 104 -6.27 6.64 46.58
N MET A 105 -6.36 5.47 47.22
CA MET A 105 -5.47 4.38 46.96
C MET A 105 -5.38 4.22 45.43
N LEU A 106 -4.24 4.50 44.84
CA LEU A 106 -3.89 4.03 43.52
C LEU A 106 -3.98 2.50 43.61
N GLY A 107 -5.12 1.96 43.19
CA GLY A 107 -5.16 0.56 42.80
C GLY A 107 -3.99 0.37 41.86
N GLU A 108 -3.25 -0.68 42.05
CA GLU A 108 -2.16 -1.11 41.19
C GLU A 108 -2.59 -0.86 39.73
N VAL A 109 -2.02 0.14 39.10
CA VAL A 109 -2.20 0.35 37.65
C VAL A 109 -1.40 -0.75 37.02
N VAL A 110 -1.97 -1.94 36.99
CA VAL A 110 -1.65 -2.94 35.99
C VAL A 110 -1.95 -2.22 34.69
N VAL A 111 -0.90 -1.78 33.99
CA VAL A 111 -1.00 -1.39 32.60
C VAL A 111 -1.32 -2.68 31.86
N GLU A 112 -2.57 -3.08 31.90
CA GLU A 112 -3.13 -4.03 30.95
C GLU A 112 -3.05 -3.32 29.60
N GLY A 113 -1.93 -3.55 28.91
CA GLY A 113 -1.86 -3.19 27.51
C GLY A 113 -3.03 -3.88 26.84
N ASN A 114 -4.06 -3.10 26.45
CA ASN A 114 -5.28 -3.63 25.86
C ASN A 114 -4.94 -4.47 24.63
N LEU A 115 -5.58 -5.64 24.55
CA LEU A 115 -5.51 -6.51 23.36
C LEU A 115 -5.91 -5.72 22.13
N PRO A 116 -5.26 -5.90 20.97
CA PRO A 116 -5.84 -5.51 19.71
C PRO A 116 -7.14 -6.30 19.54
N VAL A 117 -8.25 -5.67 19.87
CA VAL A 117 -9.58 -6.29 19.75
C VAL A 117 -9.99 -6.20 18.29
N THR A 118 -10.14 -7.34 17.65
CA THR A 118 -10.74 -7.39 16.31
C THR A 118 -12.22 -7.74 16.44
N ARG A 119 -13.06 -6.92 15.80
CA ARG A 119 -14.52 -7.09 15.77
C ARG A 119 -15.06 -6.76 14.39
N MET A 120 -16.19 -7.34 14.04
CA MET A 120 -16.94 -6.93 12.86
C MET A 120 -17.76 -5.66 13.17
N LYS A 121 -17.79 -4.74 12.22
CA LYS A 121 -18.63 -3.55 12.25
C LYS A 121 -19.17 -3.32 10.84
N GLY A 122 -20.45 -3.63 10.63
CA GLY A 122 -21.04 -3.61 9.30
C GLY A 122 -20.34 -4.61 8.36
N ASP A 123 -19.80 -4.11 7.27
CA ASP A 123 -19.06 -4.88 6.23
C ASP A 123 -17.55 -5.02 6.52
N ALA A 124 -17.06 -4.43 7.60
CA ALA A 124 -15.64 -4.36 7.93
C ALA A 124 -15.25 -5.21 9.13
N MET A 125 -14.07 -5.83 9.05
CA MET A 125 -13.33 -6.40 10.16
C MET A 125 -12.42 -5.31 10.74
N VAL A 126 -12.70 -4.84 11.96
CA VAL A 126 -12.04 -3.70 12.61
C VAL A 126 -11.07 -4.20 13.68
N THR A 127 -9.77 -3.94 13.51
CA THR A 127 -8.74 -4.20 14.52
C THR A 127 -8.35 -2.90 15.21
N SER A 128 -8.49 -2.85 16.54
CA SER A 128 -8.08 -1.70 17.36
C SER A 128 -6.55 -1.67 17.49
N VAL A 129 -5.92 -0.54 17.17
CA VAL A 129 -4.48 -0.32 17.28
C VAL A 129 -4.15 0.55 18.48
N GLU A 130 -4.92 1.61 18.70
CA GLU A 130 -4.79 2.53 19.82
C GLU A 130 -4.80 1.77 21.16
N ASN A 131 -3.88 2.11 22.06
CA ASN A 131 -3.71 1.47 23.37
C ASN A 131 -3.40 -0.05 23.32
N SER A 132 -2.99 -0.58 22.15
CA SER A 132 -2.55 -1.97 22.00
C SER A 132 -1.03 -2.04 21.71
N VAL A 133 -0.48 -3.25 21.74
CA VAL A 133 0.92 -3.47 21.35
C VAL A 133 1.20 -3.02 19.91
N LEU A 134 0.17 -3.03 19.03
CA LEU A 134 0.29 -2.58 17.65
C LEU A 134 0.58 -1.08 17.51
N SER A 135 0.25 -0.26 18.52
CA SER A 135 0.58 1.17 18.50
C SER A 135 2.09 1.46 18.63
N LYS A 136 2.90 0.44 18.97
CA LYS A 136 4.34 0.58 19.22
C LYS A 136 5.22 -0.10 18.16
N VAL A 137 4.64 -0.78 17.17
CA VAL A 137 5.39 -1.61 16.21
C VAL A 137 6.17 -0.82 15.16
N GLY A 138 5.89 0.46 14.95
CA GLY A 138 6.68 1.29 14.03
C GLY A 138 5.84 2.19 13.16
N SER A 139 5.55 1.76 11.95
CA SER A 139 4.78 2.48 10.94
C SER A 139 3.42 1.79 10.68
N ALA A 140 2.57 2.43 9.87
CA ALA A 140 1.37 1.76 9.38
C ALA A 140 1.71 0.53 8.53
N ASN A 141 2.83 0.55 7.82
CA ASN A 141 3.33 -0.61 7.08
C ASN A 141 3.56 -1.81 8.03
N ASP A 142 4.19 -1.57 9.19
CA ASP A 142 4.42 -2.61 10.20
C ASP A 142 3.11 -3.05 10.88
N VAL A 143 2.17 -2.13 11.09
CA VAL A 143 0.84 -2.47 11.62
C VAL A 143 0.10 -3.38 10.65
N LEU A 144 0.07 -3.06 9.35
CA LEU A 144 -0.67 -3.83 8.35
C LEU A 144 -0.18 -5.28 8.24
N THR A 145 1.13 -5.55 8.41
CA THR A 145 1.65 -6.93 8.43
C THR A 145 1.12 -7.74 9.62
N LYS A 146 0.60 -7.07 10.65
CA LYS A 146 0.07 -7.68 11.88
C LYS A 146 -1.47 -7.57 11.97
N ILE A 147 -2.12 -7.22 10.87
CA ILE A 147 -3.59 -7.25 10.76
C ILE A 147 -4.03 -8.58 10.17
N PRO A 148 -4.94 -9.30 10.83
CA PRO A 148 -5.43 -10.58 10.34
C PRO A 148 -6.02 -10.50 8.92
N GLY A 149 -5.60 -11.43 8.06
CA GLY A 149 -6.03 -11.50 6.67
C GLY A 149 -5.28 -10.57 5.71
N ILE A 150 -4.33 -9.79 6.20
CA ILE A 150 -3.39 -9.03 5.36
C ILE A 150 -2.05 -9.79 5.34
N THR A 151 -1.50 -9.96 4.17
CA THR A 151 -0.15 -10.50 3.93
C THR A 151 0.65 -9.50 3.10
N LYS A 152 1.96 -9.46 3.32
CA LYS A 152 2.87 -8.69 2.47
C LYS A 152 3.58 -9.66 1.54
N LYS A 153 3.38 -9.52 0.24
CA LYS A 153 4.11 -10.26 -0.79
C LYS A 153 4.97 -9.28 -1.55
N GLN A 154 6.28 -9.53 -1.54
CA GLN A 154 7.23 -8.55 -2.04
C GLN A 154 7.00 -7.19 -1.35
N ASP A 155 6.72 -6.14 -2.10
CA ASP A 155 6.48 -4.80 -1.55
C ASP A 155 4.99 -4.41 -1.50
N ALA A 156 4.09 -5.30 -1.92
CA ALA A 156 2.65 -5.06 -1.95
C ALA A 156 1.91 -5.76 -0.80
N PHE A 157 0.86 -5.11 -0.30
CA PHE A 157 -0.10 -5.74 0.62
C PHE A 157 -1.18 -6.47 -0.16
N GLU A 158 -1.54 -7.65 0.32
CA GLU A 158 -2.66 -8.43 -0.20
C GLU A 158 -3.64 -8.76 0.93
N VAL A 159 -4.92 -8.67 0.65
CA VAL A 159 -5.95 -9.32 1.46
C VAL A 159 -6.09 -10.74 0.95
N PHE A 160 -5.88 -11.73 1.82
CA PHE A 160 -5.80 -13.14 1.43
C PHE A 160 -7.02 -13.59 0.61
N GLY A 161 -6.77 -14.13 -0.58
CA GLY A 161 -7.80 -14.58 -1.54
C GLY A 161 -8.53 -13.46 -2.29
N LYS A 162 -8.20 -12.17 -2.06
CA LYS A 162 -8.81 -11.02 -2.73
C LYS A 162 -7.81 -10.19 -3.55
N GLY A 163 -6.51 -10.35 -3.30
CA GLY A 163 -5.44 -9.56 -3.96
C GLY A 163 -5.19 -8.21 -3.29
N THR A 164 -4.59 -7.29 -4.04
CA THR A 164 -4.18 -5.97 -3.54
C THR A 164 -5.39 -5.10 -3.18
N PRO A 165 -5.50 -4.60 -1.92
CA PRO A 165 -6.60 -3.74 -1.50
C PRO A 165 -6.38 -2.29 -1.93
N LEU A 166 -7.47 -1.53 -2.07
CA LEU A 166 -7.40 -0.08 -1.95
C LEU A 166 -7.22 0.31 -0.48
N ILE A 167 -6.27 1.19 -0.21
CA ILE A 167 -5.96 1.64 1.16
C ILE A 167 -6.42 3.08 1.33
N TYR A 168 -7.12 3.35 2.42
CA TYR A 168 -7.57 4.69 2.81
C TYR A 168 -7.03 5.06 4.19
N ILE A 169 -6.64 6.31 4.37
CA ILE A 169 -6.26 6.90 5.66
C ILE A 169 -7.27 8.02 5.97
N ASN A 170 -8.10 7.87 7.00
CA ASN A 170 -9.17 8.80 7.38
C ASN A 170 -10.16 9.14 6.24
N GLY A 171 -10.48 8.17 5.40
CA GLY A 171 -11.35 8.34 4.23
C GLY A 171 -10.65 8.85 2.97
N ARG A 172 -9.42 9.34 3.07
CA ARG A 172 -8.58 9.71 1.93
C ARG A 172 -7.89 8.49 1.34
N LYS A 173 -7.98 8.30 0.02
CA LYS A 173 -7.25 7.24 -0.65
C LYS A 173 -5.73 7.43 -0.54
N LEU A 174 -5.04 6.32 -0.31
CA LEU A 174 -3.58 6.24 -0.39
C LEU A 174 -3.14 6.29 -1.85
N HIS A 175 -2.22 7.17 -2.18
CA HIS A 175 -1.68 7.28 -3.55
C HIS A 175 -0.32 6.60 -3.71
N ASP A 176 0.40 6.41 -2.60
CA ASP A 176 1.73 5.86 -2.59
C ASP A 176 1.95 5.07 -1.29
N LEU A 177 2.49 3.85 -1.40
CA LEU A 177 2.78 3.00 -0.23
C LEU A 177 3.78 3.64 0.73
N SER A 178 4.61 4.59 0.28
CA SER A 178 5.51 5.35 1.14
C SER A 178 4.77 6.14 2.23
N GLU A 179 3.51 6.51 2.00
CA GLU A 179 2.67 7.16 3.02
C GLU A 179 2.39 6.25 4.22
N LEU A 180 2.37 4.91 4.03
CA LEU A 180 2.22 3.94 5.13
C LEU A 180 3.47 3.90 6.02
N GLU A 181 4.63 4.08 5.41
CA GLU A 181 5.88 4.15 6.15
C GLU A 181 6.02 5.44 6.98
N GLN A 182 5.34 6.50 6.54
CA GLN A 182 5.31 7.79 7.22
C GLN A 182 4.38 7.82 8.42
N LEU A 183 3.28 7.07 8.34
CA LEU A 183 2.26 7.02 9.36
C LEU A 183 2.77 6.16 10.53
N ASN A 184 3.08 6.81 11.66
CA ASN A 184 3.52 6.09 12.85
C ASN A 184 2.38 5.23 13.42
N SER A 185 2.72 4.08 13.95
CA SER A 185 1.75 3.14 14.54
C SER A 185 1.01 3.73 15.76
N ASP A 186 1.64 4.60 16.54
CA ASP A 186 1.02 5.30 17.69
C ASP A 186 -0.01 6.36 17.28
N ASP A 187 -0.01 6.74 16.02
CA ASP A 187 -1.00 7.61 15.44
C ASP A 187 -2.22 6.85 14.91
N ILE A 188 -2.21 5.54 14.86
CA ILE A 188 -3.31 4.73 14.33
C ILE A 188 -4.29 4.38 15.44
N LYS A 189 -5.58 4.67 15.22
CA LYS A 189 -6.67 4.27 16.10
C LYS A 189 -7.13 2.85 15.82
N SER A 190 -7.40 2.56 14.54
CA SER A 190 -7.88 1.24 14.10
C SER A 190 -7.59 1.01 12.63
N VAL A 191 -7.56 -0.25 12.24
CA VAL A 191 -7.51 -0.71 10.85
C VAL A 191 -8.77 -1.52 10.57
N GLU A 192 -9.48 -1.15 9.49
CA GLU A 192 -10.68 -1.82 9.01
C GLU A 192 -10.36 -2.56 7.70
N VAL A 193 -10.68 -3.84 7.62
CA VAL A 193 -10.52 -4.66 6.41
C VAL A 193 -11.89 -5.04 5.87
N ILE A 194 -12.21 -4.59 4.66
CA ILE A 194 -13.44 -4.90 3.94
C ILE A 194 -13.08 -5.86 2.81
N ARG A 195 -13.53 -7.09 2.92
CA ARG A 195 -13.18 -8.17 1.97
C ARG A 195 -14.07 -8.19 0.72
N ASN A 196 -15.27 -7.64 0.81
CA ASN A 196 -16.23 -7.55 -0.29
C ASN A 196 -16.85 -6.15 -0.30
N PRO A 197 -16.10 -5.13 -0.81
CA PRO A 197 -16.54 -3.75 -0.81
C PRO A 197 -17.76 -3.53 -1.71
N GLY A 198 -18.68 -2.67 -1.23
CA GLY A 198 -19.96 -2.34 -1.87
C GLY A 198 -19.83 -1.57 -3.19
N SER A 199 -21.00 -1.19 -3.75
CA SER A 199 -21.14 -0.62 -5.10
C SER A 199 -20.56 0.77 -5.28
N ARG A 200 -20.32 1.52 -4.19
CA ARG A 200 -19.64 2.84 -4.24
C ARG A 200 -18.16 2.78 -4.62
N TYR A 201 -17.55 1.58 -4.49
CA TYR A 201 -16.19 1.34 -4.96
C TYR A 201 -16.22 0.85 -6.42
N ASP A 202 -15.16 1.16 -7.17
CA ASP A 202 -15.01 0.64 -8.53
C ASP A 202 -15.14 -0.89 -8.57
N ALA A 203 -15.70 -1.43 -9.67
CA ALA A 203 -15.90 -2.86 -9.79
C ALA A 203 -14.60 -3.68 -9.81
N THR A 204 -13.44 -3.07 -10.05
CA THR A 204 -12.13 -3.72 -9.96
C THR A 204 -11.66 -3.90 -8.51
N VAL A 205 -12.24 -3.19 -7.55
CA VAL A 205 -11.82 -3.20 -6.14
C VAL A 205 -12.37 -4.43 -5.43
N LYS A 206 -11.50 -5.40 -5.14
CA LYS A 206 -11.85 -6.66 -4.48
C LYS A 206 -11.72 -6.62 -2.97
N ALA A 207 -10.94 -5.68 -2.44
CA ALA A 207 -10.77 -5.45 -1.00
C ALA A 207 -10.45 -3.99 -0.70
N VAL A 208 -10.80 -3.54 0.50
CA VAL A 208 -10.47 -2.19 0.99
C VAL A 208 -9.89 -2.29 2.40
N VAL A 209 -8.83 -1.52 2.65
CA VAL A 209 -8.27 -1.30 3.99
C VAL A 209 -8.45 0.16 4.35
N ARG A 210 -9.10 0.44 5.49
CA ARG A 210 -9.26 1.79 6.03
C ARG A 210 -8.46 1.93 7.31
N ILE A 211 -7.53 2.86 7.33
CA ILE A 211 -6.76 3.22 8.52
C ILE A 211 -7.43 4.46 9.13
N GLN A 212 -7.95 4.31 10.33
CA GLN A 212 -8.45 5.41 11.13
C GLN A 212 -7.35 5.86 12.10
N THR A 213 -7.21 7.15 12.28
CA THR A 213 -6.12 7.69 13.07
C THR A 213 -6.63 8.42 14.31
N VAL A 214 -5.80 8.48 15.35
CA VAL A 214 -6.05 9.26 16.55
C VAL A 214 -6.17 10.74 16.17
N LYS A 215 -7.16 11.46 16.72
CA LYS A 215 -7.28 12.90 16.53
C LYS A 215 -6.24 13.61 17.43
N ARG A 216 -5.12 14.01 16.88
CA ARG A 216 -4.24 14.98 17.54
C ARG A 216 -4.65 16.38 17.12
N GLN A 217 -5.04 17.21 18.07
CA GLN A 217 -5.36 18.63 17.86
C GLN A 217 -4.08 19.44 18.10
N GLY A 218 -3.76 20.35 17.19
CA GLY A 218 -2.65 21.29 17.35
C GLY A 218 -2.56 22.17 16.10
N ASP A 219 -2.56 23.47 16.30
CA ASP A 219 -2.21 24.45 15.28
C ASP A 219 -0.68 24.60 15.22
N GLY A 220 -0.17 25.10 14.11
CA GLY A 220 1.24 25.37 13.90
C GLY A 220 1.90 24.47 12.85
N PHE A 221 3.21 24.58 12.81
CA PHE A 221 4.06 23.83 11.89
C PHE A 221 4.51 22.49 12.52
N GLY A 222 4.48 21.43 11.74
CA GLY A 222 4.99 20.12 12.10
C GLY A 222 5.73 19.46 10.95
N PHE A 223 6.60 18.51 11.26
CA PHE A 223 7.31 17.74 10.25
C PHE A 223 7.66 16.32 10.74
N ASN A 224 7.90 15.44 9.78
CA ASN A 224 8.36 14.08 10.00
C ASN A 224 9.47 13.78 8.98
N LEU A 225 10.61 13.30 9.48
CA LEU A 225 11.77 12.91 8.67
C LEU A 225 12.00 11.42 8.83
N ARG A 226 12.32 10.75 7.73
CA ARG A 226 12.73 9.35 7.70
C ARG A 226 13.95 9.20 6.81
N SER A 227 14.94 8.47 7.32
CA SER A 227 16.10 8.01 6.56
C SER A 227 16.21 6.50 6.77
N SER A 228 16.31 5.74 5.68
CA SER A 228 16.47 4.29 5.70
C SER A 228 17.61 3.89 4.79
N TYR A 229 18.56 3.18 5.36
CA TYR A 229 19.69 2.58 4.67
C TYR A 229 19.51 1.06 4.66
N TYR A 230 19.60 0.46 3.49
CA TYR A 230 19.54 -0.99 3.32
C TYR A 230 20.84 -1.49 2.71
N GLN A 231 21.32 -2.62 3.18
CA GLN A 231 22.51 -3.31 2.70
C GLN A 231 22.18 -4.77 2.41
N SER A 232 22.19 -5.10 1.14
CA SER A 232 22.27 -6.45 0.61
C SER A 232 23.64 -6.66 -0.02
N ASP A 233 23.76 -7.29 -1.17
CA ASP A 233 24.95 -7.21 -2.03
C ASP A 233 25.13 -5.78 -2.56
N ASN A 234 24.03 -5.04 -2.70
CA ASN A 234 23.95 -3.64 -3.11
C ASN A 234 23.50 -2.74 -1.96
N THR A 235 23.45 -1.43 -2.21
CA THR A 235 23.03 -0.43 -1.23
C THR A 235 21.81 0.34 -1.71
N ASP A 236 20.74 0.33 -0.90
CA ASP A 236 19.54 1.11 -1.16
C ASP A 236 19.38 2.22 -0.13
N LEU A 237 18.80 3.34 -0.56
CA LEU A 237 18.60 4.52 0.26
C LEU A 237 17.18 5.07 0.06
N ILE A 238 16.48 5.29 1.16
CA ILE A 238 15.17 5.98 1.14
C ILE A 238 15.24 7.17 2.07
N GLU A 239 15.00 8.36 1.50
CA GLU A 239 14.93 9.61 2.23
C GLU A 239 13.55 10.24 2.08
N GLN A 240 12.97 10.70 3.17
CA GLN A 240 11.63 11.22 3.19
C GLN A 240 11.46 12.36 4.18
N ALA A 241 10.84 13.44 3.73
CA ALA A 241 10.47 14.57 4.53
C ALA A 241 9.01 14.93 4.29
N ASN A 242 8.22 15.03 5.37
CA ASN A 242 6.85 15.51 5.32
C ASN A 242 6.72 16.72 6.19
N PHE A 243 5.87 17.64 5.76
CA PHE A 243 5.55 18.83 6.54
C PHE A 243 4.04 19.06 6.54
N ASN A 244 3.58 19.70 7.59
CA ASN A 244 2.22 20.19 7.69
C ASN A 244 2.21 21.56 8.41
N TYR A 245 1.32 22.42 7.99
CA TYR A 245 1.04 23.68 8.65
C TYR A 245 -0.47 23.82 8.82
N ARG A 246 -0.90 24.04 10.05
CA ARG A 246 -2.31 24.24 10.36
C ARG A 246 -2.51 25.56 11.07
N HIS A 247 -3.49 26.29 10.60
CA HIS A 247 -3.95 27.50 11.26
C HIS A 247 -5.45 27.67 11.06
N ASN A 248 -6.21 27.63 12.14
CA ASN A 248 -7.68 27.69 12.10
C ASN A 248 -8.27 26.62 11.15
N ASN A 249 -8.94 27.10 10.09
CA ASN A 249 -9.63 26.26 9.10
C ASN A 249 -8.73 25.79 7.94
N LEU A 250 -7.52 26.30 7.85
CA LEU A 250 -6.55 25.96 6.78
C LEU A 250 -5.58 24.90 7.27
N ASP A 251 -5.38 23.87 6.45
CA ASP A 251 -4.39 22.82 6.64
C ASP A 251 -3.59 22.68 5.33
N ILE A 252 -2.31 23.01 5.35
CA ILE A 252 -1.36 22.87 4.22
C ILE A 252 -0.44 21.70 4.57
N PHE A 253 -0.20 20.84 3.62
CA PHE A 253 0.67 19.68 3.78
C PHE A 253 1.48 19.41 2.54
N GLY A 254 2.60 18.73 2.71
CA GLY A 254 3.41 18.29 1.59
C GLY A 254 4.45 17.26 1.99
N SER A 255 5.06 16.64 0.98
CA SER A 255 6.13 15.68 1.18
C SER A 255 7.13 15.69 0.04
N VAL A 256 8.36 15.29 0.35
CA VAL A 256 9.41 14.95 -0.62
C VAL A 256 9.88 13.54 -0.30
N TYR A 257 10.03 12.73 -1.33
CA TYR A 257 10.46 11.34 -1.24
C TYR A 257 11.54 11.09 -2.28
N TYR A 258 12.66 10.54 -1.83
CA TYR A 258 13.75 10.06 -2.67
C TYR A 258 13.97 8.58 -2.40
N ASN A 259 14.11 7.79 -3.47
CA ASN A 259 14.43 6.37 -3.42
C ASN A 259 15.55 6.06 -4.42
N GLN A 260 16.58 5.38 -3.94
CA GLN A 260 17.61 4.75 -4.76
C GLN A 260 17.58 3.27 -4.45
N MET A 261 17.49 2.44 -5.49
CA MET A 261 17.43 0.99 -5.40
C MET A 261 18.37 0.35 -6.42
N GLU A 262 19.15 -0.62 -5.95
CA GLU A 262 20.02 -1.44 -6.77
C GLU A 262 19.81 -2.91 -6.37
N SER A 263 19.52 -3.78 -7.33
CA SER A 263 19.22 -5.19 -7.08
C SER A 263 19.70 -6.05 -8.23
N TRP A 264 19.83 -7.35 -7.99
CA TRP A 264 20.13 -8.33 -9.02
C TRP A 264 19.13 -9.49 -8.98
N GLN A 265 19.02 -10.15 -10.13
CA GLN A 265 18.21 -11.35 -10.31
C GLN A 265 19.00 -12.38 -11.13
N ASP A 266 19.05 -13.61 -10.61
CA ASP A 266 19.55 -14.79 -11.32
C ASP A 266 18.37 -15.72 -11.61
N PHE A 267 18.19 -16.10 -12.87
CA PHE A 267 17.15 -17.06 -13.21
C PHE A 267 17.61 -18.09 -14.24
N THR A 268 17.12 -19.31 -14.05
CA THR A 268 17.25 -20.41 -14.98
C THR A 268 15.88 -20.68 -15.56
N LEU A 269 15.82 -20.84 -16.88
CA LEU A 269 14.58 -21.13 -17.59
C LEU A 269 14.80 -22.36 -18.46
N GLN A 270 13.84 -23.29 -18.42
CA GLN A 270 13.76 -24.41 -19.34
C GLN A 270 12.44 -24.29 -20.10
N LEU A 271 12.55 -24.33 -21.42
CA LEU A 271 11.42 -24.17 -22.29
C LEU A 271 11.38 -25.38 -23.24
N GLU A 272 10.20 -25.97 -23.40
CA GLU A 272 9.91 -27.04 -24.34
C GLU A 272 8.75 -26.64 -25.24
N GLU A 273 8.98 -26.77 -26.55
CA GLU A 273 7.99 -26.51 -27.60
C GLU A 273 7.83 -27.76 -28.46
N ARG A 274 6.56 -28.14 -28.74
CA ARG A 274 6.23 -29.32 -29.54
C ARG A 274 5.36 -28.91 -30.74
N GLY A 275 6.05 -28.67 -31.87
CA GLY A 275 5.43 -28.58 -33.19
C GLY A 275 5.67 -29.87 -34.00
N THR A 276 6.13 -29.74 -35.24
CA THR A 276 6.63 -30.87 -36.04
C THR A 276 7.92 -31.46 -35.46
N LYS A 277 8.67 -30.67 -34.71
CA LYS A 277 9.87 -31.02 -33.96
C LYS A 277 9.72 -30.64 -32.49
N VAL A 278 10.54 -31.24 -31.64
CA VAL A 278 10.63 -30.89 -30.21
C VAL A 278 11.82 -29.97 -30.02
N TRP A 279 11.54 -28.73 -29.57
CA TRP A 279 12.56 -27.73 -29.27
C TRP A 279 12.72 -27.61 -27.76
N ASN A 280 13.97 -27.66 -27.29
CA ASN A 280 14.32 -27.49 -25.88
C ASN A 280 15.31 -26.34 -25.74
N HIS A 281 14.99 -25.35 -24.92
CA HIS A 281 15.83 -24.20 -24.60
C HIS A 281 16.21 -24.25 -23.14
N ASP A 282 17.51 -24.37 -22.85
CA ASP A 282 18.04 -24.27 -21.49
C ASP A 282 18.77 -22.93 -21.35
N MET A 283 18.15 -22.01 -20.62
CA MET A 283 18.62 -20.64 -20.44
C MET A 283 19.11 -20.40 -19.02
N LYS A 284 20.24 -19.69 -18.93
CA LYS A 284 20.72 -19.04 -17.71
C LYS A 284 20.80 -17.56 -17.93
N SER A 285 20.33 -16.78 -16.99
CA SER A 285 20.27 -15.33 -17.10
C SER A 285 20.62 -14.67 -15.79
N TYR A 286 21.41 -13.59 -15.88
CA TYR A 286 21.71 -12.69 -14.79
C TYR A 286 21.34 -11.26 -15.20
N GLY A 287 20.55 -10.61 -14.39
CA GLY A 287 20.11 -9.24 -14.62
C GLY A 287 20.33 -8.36 -13.41
N GLU A 288 20.60 -7.09 -13.65
CA GLU A 288 20.70 -6.05 -12.63
C GLU A 288 19.60 -5.02 -12.84
N PHE A 289 19.22 -4.37 -11.78
CA PHE A 289 18.21 -3.33 -11.78
C PHE A 289 18.72 -2.13 -11.01
N TYR A 290 18.69 -0.96 -11.65
CA TYR A 290 19.08 0.32 -11.06
C TYR A 290 17.93 1.30 -11.20
N SER A 291 17.49 1.90 -10.10
CA SER A 291 16.45 2.93 -10.15
C SER A 291 16.72 4.05 -9.15
N LYS A 292 16.51 5.30 -9.59
CA LYS A 292 16.54 6.49 -8.73
C LYS A 292 15.30 7.31 -9.01
N MET A 293 14.50 7.54 -7.98
CA MET A 293 13.22 8.26 -8.07
C MET A 293 13.20 9.43 -7.11
N LEU A 294 12.70 10.56 -7.57
CA LEU A 294 12.36 11.72 -6.75
C LEU A 294 10.90 12.07 -6.99
N SER A 295 10.13 12.21 -5.91
CA SER A 295 8.75 12.65 -5.99
C SER A 295 8.40 13.59 -4.85
N GLY A 296 7.35 14.39 -5.05
CA GLY A 296 6.84 15.26 -4.02
C GLY A 296 5.37 15.58 -4.24
N ASN A 297 4.73 15.99 -3.18
CA ASN A 297 3.36 16.49 -3.26
C ASN A 297 3.19 17.72 -2.37
N ILE A 298 2.22 18.53 -2.74
CA ILE A 298 1.74 19.67 -1.95
C ILE A 298 0.23 19.72 -2.06
N GLY A 299 -0.43 20.09 -0.99
CA GLY A 299 -1.87 20.23 -0.98
C GLY A 299 -2.36 21.08 0.16
N PHE A 300 -3.63 21.42 0.09
CA PHE A 300 -4.33 22.10 1.17
C PHE A 300 -5.73 21.52 1.37
N ASN A 301 -6.23 21.71 2.57
CA ASN A 301 -7.62 21.51 2.93
C ASN A 301 -8.12 22.78 3.61
N TYR A 302 -9.31 23.23 3.23
CA TYR A 302 -9.97 24.37 3.85
C TYR A 302 -11.34 23.93 4.35
N GLN A 303 -11.54 24.07 5.67
CA GLN A 303 -12.82 23.81 6.34
C GLN A 303 -13.63 25.12 6.33
N LEU A 304 -14.60 25.23 5.40
CA LEU A 304 -15.41 26.44 5.29
C LEU A 304 -16.25 26.67 6.55
N ASN A 305 -16.85 25.57 7.07
CA ASN A 305 -17.56 25.48 8.33
C ASN A 305 -17.62 24.00 8.76
N ASP A 306 -18.36 23.67 9.82
CA ASP A 306 -18.45 22.30 10.34
C ASP A 306 -18.95 21.28 9.32
N ASN A 307 -19.75 21.72 8.35
CA ASN A 307 -20.41 20.88 7.37
C ASN A 307 -19.77 20.90 5.99
N HIS A 308 -18.86 21.81 5.68
CA HIS A 308 -18.31 21.99 4.33
C HIS A 308 -16.80 22.09 4.35
N ALA A 309 -16.15 21.29 3.54
CA ALA A 309 -14.71 21.29 3.30
C ALA A 309 -14.39 21.11 1.82
N PHE A 310 -13.33 21.75 1.37
CA PHE A 310 -12.76 21.52 0.05
C PHE A 310 -11.23 21.53 0.11
N GLY A 311 -10.59 20.97 -0.88
CA GLY A 311 -9.15 20.94 -0.94
C GLY A 311 -8.64 20.51 -2.29
N MET A 312 -7.33 20.65 -2.44
CA MET A 312 -6.61 20.30 -3.65
C MET A 312 -5.26 19.72 -3.29
N LYS A 313 -4.83 18.72 -4.04
CA LYS A 313 -3.52 18.08 -3.91
C LYS A 313 -2.90 17.95 -5.29
N TYR A 314 -1.67 18.39 -5.42
CA TYR A 314 -0.83 18.17 -6.59
C TYR A 314 0.34 17.28 -6.22
N LYS A 315 0.60 16.24 -7.03
CA LYS A 315 1.77 15.36 -6.92
C LYS A 315 2.54 15.43 -8.22
N SER A 316 3.85 15.48 -8.11
CA SER A 316 4.76 15.32 -9.23
C SER A 316 5.92 14.41 -8.83
N GLY A 317 6.35 13.57 -9.73
CA GLY A 317 7.47 12.66 -9.54
C GLY A 317 8.20 12.41 -10.85
N LYS A 318 9.45 11.99 -10.73
CA LYS A 318 10.25 11.57 -11.88
C LYS A 318 11.21 10.48 -11.45
N THR A 319 11.26 9.39 -12.21
CA THR A 319 12.38 8.46 -12.16
C THR A 319 13.55 9.12 -12.89
N LEU A 320 14.61 9.42 -12.14
CA LEU A 320 15.77 10.18 -12.62
C LEU A 320 16.68 9.32 -13.47
N ASN A 321 16.78 8.03 -13.13
CA ASN A 321 17.59 7.03 -13.83
C ASN A 321 16.99 5.65 -13.54
N GLU A 322 16.69 4.89 -14.59
CA GLU A 322 16.34 3.47 -14.48
C GLU A 322 17.02 2.72 -15.63
N ARG A 323 17.73 1.66 -15.27
CA ARG A 323 18.50 0.86 -16.21
C ARG A 323 18.50 -0.59 -15.77
N ASN A 324 18.26 -1.50 -16.73
CA ASN A 324 18.18 -2.94 -16.52
C ASN A 324 19.12 -3.69 -17.48
N PRO A 325 20.42 -3.80 -17.17
CA PRO A 325 21.32 -4.66 -17.93
C PRO A 325 21.00 -6.14 -17.66
N LEU A 326 21.04 -6.94 -18.71
CA LEU A 326 20.76 -8.36 -18.67
C LEU A 326 21.76 -9.12 -19.53
N SER A 327 22.27 -10.22 -19.01
CA SER A 327 23.06 -11.20 -19.74
C SER A 327 22.39 -12.55 -19.70
N LYS A 328 22.16 -13.18 -20.85
CA LYS A 328 21.61 -14.52 -20.93
C LYS A 328 22.37 -15.40 -21.87
N GLU A 329 22.44 -16.69 -21.57
CA GLU A 329 22.99 -17.74 -22.41
C GLU A 329 21.97 -18.85 -22.55
N THR A 330 21.64 -19.23 -23.78
CA THR A 330 20.61 -20.24 -24.08
C THR A 330 21.24 -21.34 -24.95
N ASN A 331 21.20 -22.58 -24.46
CA ASN A 331 21.46 -23.77 -25.24
C ASN A 331 20.17 -24.28 -25.87
N ILE A 332 20.19 -24.53 -27.16
CA ILE A 332 19.02 -24.95 -27.95
C ILE A 332 19.30 -26.32 -28.57
N ASN A 333 18.38 -27.25 -28.29
CA ASN A 333 18.40 -28.59 -28.88
C ASN A 333 17.09 -28.83 -29.64
N VAL A 334 17.19 -29.54 -30.77
CA VAL A 334 16.06 -29.97 -31.60
C VAL A 334 16.06 -31.48 -31.66
N ASP A 335 14.97 -32.13 -31.27
CA ASP A 335 14.88 -33.60 -31.21
C ASP A 335 16.05 -34.24 -30.44
N ASN A 336 16.51 -33.59 -29.36
CA ASN A 336 17.66 -33.92 -28.53
C ASN A 336 19.03 -33.79 -29.22
N VAL A 337 19.11 -33.12 -30.38
CA VAL A 337 20.37 -32.80 -31.06
C VAL A 337 20.68 -31.33 -30.87
N PHE A 338 21.94 -31.02 -30.54
CA PHE A 338 22.38 -29.62 -30.41
C PHE A 338 22.11 -28.86 -31.71
N TYR A 339 21.45 -27.68 -31.57
CA TYR A 339 21.10 -26.80 -32.68
C TYR A 339 21.89 -25.50 -32.65
N ASP A 340 21.88 -24.79 -31.51
CA ASP A 340 22.56 -23.50 -31.35
C ASP A 340 22.89 -23.19 -29.89
N ASN A 341 23.86 -22.30 -29.68
CA ASN A 341 24.07 -21.60 -28.40
C ASN A 341 24.00 -20.10 -28.65
N ILE A 342 23.11 -19.41 -27.96
CA ILE A 342 22.90 -17.98 -28.10
C ILE A 342 23.29 -17.28 -26.82
N LYS A 343 24.12 -16.23 -26.95
CA LYS A 343 24.46 -15.30 -25.91
C LYS A 343 23.83 -13.95 -26.22
N VAL A 344 23.06 -13.40 -25.28
CA VAL A 344 22.44 -12.08 -25.40
C VAL A 344 22.95 -11.19 -24.28
N HIS A 345 23.46 -10.03 -24.65
CA HIS A 345 23.69 -8.92 -23.75
C HIS A 345 22.69 -7.83 -24.09
N SER A 346 21.83 -7.49 -23.15
CA SER A 346 20.85 -6.43 -23.35
C SER A 346 20.89 -5.39 -22.24
N CYS A 347 20.43 -4.21 -22.57
CA CYS A 347 20.25 -3.14 -21.59
C CYS A 347 19.03 -2.31 -21.97
N ASP A 348 18.07 -2.26 -21.06
CA ASP A 348 16.93 -1.37 -21.17
C ASP A 348 17.22 -0.09 -20.38
N ASN A 349 17.20 1.05 -21.05
CA ASN A 349 17.31 2.37 -20.45
C ASN A 349 15.95 3.04 -20.50
N TYR A 350 15.46 3.50 -19.35
CA TYR A 350 14.15 4.13 -19.24
C TYR A 350 14.28 5.62 -18.94
N TYR A 351 13.52 6.42 -19.68
CA TYR A 351 13.43 7.86 -19.55
C TYR A 351 11.99 8.23 -19.24
N TYR A 352 11.77 8.96 -18.15
CA TYR A 352 10.45 9.34 -17.69
C TYR A 352 10.25 10.83 -17.85
N ASP A 353 9.09 11.22 -18.38
CA ASP A 353 8.58 12.58 -18.19
C ASP A 353 8.20 12.77 -16.71
N PRO A 354 8.19 13.99 -16.18
CA PRO A 354 7.59 14.20 -14.87
C PRO A 354 6.13 13.77 -14.86
N ASP A 355 5.75 12.97 -13.87
CA ASP A 355 4.35 12.67 -13.61
C ASP A 355 3.65 13.90 -13.05
N HIS A 356 2.42 14.14 -13.47
CA HIS A 356 1.56 15.19 -12.97
C HIS A 356 0.22 14.60 -12.55
N GLU A 357 -0.08 14.65 -11.25
CA GLU A 357 -1.36 14.19 -10.71
C GLU A 357 -2.00 15.31 -9.88
N LEU A 358 -3.22 15.68 -10.24
CA LEU A 358 -4.00 16.69 -9.55
C LEU A 358 -5.30 16.05 -9.07
N ASN A 359 -5.63 16.21 -7.80
CA ASN A 359 -6.94 15.89 -7.24
C ASN A 359 -7.53 17.14 -6.59
N ALA A 360 -8.80 17.44 -6.88
CA ALA A 360 -9.59 18.44 -6.20
C ALA A 360 -10.84 17.77 -5.65
N TYR A 361 -11.27 18.16 -4.44
CA TYR A 361 -12.46 17.60 -3.83
C TYR A 361 -13.33 18.67 -3.14
N TYR A 362 -14.61 18.36 -3.04
CA TYR A 362 -15.55 19.00 -2.15
C TYR A 362 -16.31 17.93 -1.36
N ASN A 363 -16.38 18.10 -0.04
CA ASN A 363 -17.14 17.25 0.85
C ASN A 363 -18.02 18.13 1.75
N GLY A 364 -19.34 17.94 1.72
CA GLY A 364 -20.24 18.80 2.44
C GLY A 364 -21.61 18.19 2.69
N GLN A 365 -22.39 18.87 3.54
CA GLN A 365 -23.77 18.50 3.89
C GLN A 365 -24.73 19.61 3.47
N LEU A 366 -25.63 19.29 2.56
CA LEU A 366 -26.68 20.17 2.07
C LEU A 366 -28.05 19.69 2.62
N GLY A 367 -28.47 20.26 3.73
CA GLY A 367 -29.62 19.75 4.50
C GLY A 367 -29.32 18.34 5.03
N GLU A 368 -30.10 17.35 4.64
CA GLU A 368 -29.88 15.92 4.99
C GLU A 368 -28.98 15.18 4.00
N VAL A 369 -28.62 15.81 2.89
CA VAL A 369 -27.82 15.17 1.83
C VAL A 369 -26.34 15.40 2.07
N ASN A 370 -25.56 14.34 2.23
CA ASN A 370 -24.11 14.40 2.20
C ASN A 370 -23.62 14.33 0.74
N VAL A 371 -22.77 15.27 0.35
CA VAL A 371 -22.19 15.41 -0.99
C VAL A 371 -20.68 15.13 -0.90
N ASP A 372 -20.19 14.20 -1.72
CA ASP A 372 -18.77 13.94 -1.93
C ASP A 372 -18.48 14.04 -3.43
N PHE A 373 -17.69 15.04 -3.81
CA PHE A 373 -17.25 15.28 -5.18
C PHE A 373 -15.74 15.22 -5.28
N ASN A 374 -15.23 14.53 -6.29
CA ASN A 374 -13.80 14.44 -6.60
C ASN A 374 -13.59 14.65 -8.09
N ALA A 375 -12.54 15.37 -8.45
CA ALA A 375 -12.07 15.56 -9.82
C ALA A 375 -10.56 15.30 -9.87
N ASP A 376 -10.13 14.49 -10.82
CA ASP A 376 -8.75 14.06 -10.98
C ASP A 376 -8.25 14.31 -12.40
N TYR A 377 -6.99 14.71 -12.48
CA TYR A 377 -6.21 14.78 -13.71
C TYR A 377 -4.90 14.04 -13.51
N LEU A 378 -4.49 13.22 -14.48
CA LEU A 378 -3.20 12.56 -14.51
C LEU A 378 -2.59 12.70 -15.91
N GLN A 379 -1.29 12.98 -15.94
CA GLN A 379 -0.46 12.93 -17.15
C GLN A 379 0.89 12.35 -16.78
N ASN A 380 1.34 11.37 -17.55
CA ASN A 380 2.69 10.81 -17.45
C ASN A 380 3.21 10.36 -18.81
N GLY A 381 4.52 10.10 -18.89
CA GLY A 381 5.15 9.59 -20.09
C GLY A 381 6.39 8.75 -19.74
N LYS A 382 6.65 7.74 -20.56
CA LYS A 382 7.82 6.86 -20.45
C LYS A 382 8.35 6.55 -21.83
N SER A 383 9.66 6.64 -21.99
CA SER A 383 10.39 6.13 -23.15
C SER A 383 11.34 5.02 -22.69
N SER A 384 11.33 3.86 -23.33
CA SER A 384 12.35 2.84 -23.16
C SER A 384 13.21 2.74 -24.42
N ASN A 385 14.51 2.64 -24.23
CA ASN A 385 15.49 2.38 -25.28
C ASN A 385 16.19 1.07 -24.92
N SER A 386 15.95 0.03 -25.72
CA SER A 386 16.42 -1.33 -25.51
C SER A 386 17.43 -1.71 -26.58
N LEU A 387 18.61 -2.12 -26.16
CA LEU A 387 19.65 -2.66 -27.02
C LEU A 387 19.85 -4.15 -26.70
N PHE A 388 19.73 -5.01 -27.69
CA PHE A 388 20.05 -6.44 -27.60
C PHE A 388 21.21 -6.76 -28.55
N GLN A 389 22.28 -7.28 -28.00
CA GLN A 389 23.41 -7.82 -28.75
C GLN A 389 23.37 -9.35 -28.66
N GLU A 390 22.98 -9.99 -29.72
CA GLU A 390 22.79 -11.43 -29.81
C GLU A 390 23.88 -12.09 -30.62
N ILE A 391 24.62 -13.01 -30.00
CA ILE A 391 25.72 -13.78 -30.60
C ILE A 391 25.26 -15.23 -30.69
N SER A 392 25.21 -15.78 -31.91
CA SER A 392 24.86 -17.15 -32.21
C SER A 392 26.08 -17.94 -32.65
N GLN A 393 26.14 -19.25 -32.32
CA GLN A 393 27.19 -20.14 -32.81
C GLN A 393 26.95 -20.62 -34.23
N THR A 394 25.71 -20.70 -34.67
CA THR A 394 25.35 -21.34 -35.95
C THR A 394 24.74 -20.36 -36.95
N SER A 395 24.34 -19.17 -36.53
CA SER A 395 23.69 -18.19 -37.37
C SER A 395 24.37 -16.82 -37.25
N GLU A 396 23.95 -15.86 -38.07
CA GLU A 396 24.46 -14.48 -38.00
C GLU A 396 24.09 -13.83 -36.66
N ASN A 397 25.00 -13.02 -36.13
CA ASN A 397 24.77 -12.20 -34.97
C ASN A 397 23.71 -11.13 -35.28
N ARG A 398 23.00 -10.66 -34.22
CA ARG A 398 22.01 -9.59 -34.34
C ARG A 398 22.30 -8.51 -33.32
N ASP A 399 22.25 -7.27 -33.77
CA ASP A 399 22.07 -6.11 -32.91
C ASP A 399 20.65 -5.62 -33.15
N VAL A 400 19.88 -5.45 -32.06
CA VAL A 400 18.46 -5.11 -32.15
C VAL A 400 18.20 -3.90 -31.26
N HIS A 401 17.85 -2.79 -31.90
CA HIS A 401 17.50 -1.54 -31.22
C HIS A 401 16.00 -1.32 -31.26
N SER A 402 15.41 -1.16 -30.09
CA SER A 402 13.98 -0.89 -29.97
C SER A 402 13.73 0.33 -29.09
N VAL A 403 12.83 1.18 -29.53
CA VAL A 403 12.37 2.33 -28.78
C VAL A 403 10.86 2.23 -28.58
N ASN A 404 10.41 2.36 -27.34
CA ASN A 404 8.99 2.41 -27.02
C ASN A 404 8.66 3.70 -26.28
N ASN A 405 7.78 4.53 -26.85
CA ASN A 405 7.34 5.79 -26.29
C ASN A 405 5.87 5.71 -25.89
N VAL A 406 5.59 5.86 -24.60
CA VAL A 406 4.25 5.81 -24.04
C VAL A 406 3.89 7.18 -23.44
N LYS A 407 2.71 7.70 -23.75
CA LYS A 407 2.16 8.91 -23.14
C LYS A 407 0.72 8.67 -22.73
N ASN A 408 0.41 8.97 -21.48
CA ASN A 408 -0.93 8.81 -20.92
C ASN A 408 -1.48 10.14 -20.44
N ARG A 409 -2.80 10.32 -20.61
CA ARG A 409 -3.58 11.40 -20.03
C ARG A 409 -4.92 10.87 -19.55
N LEU A 410 -5.34 11.28 -18.37
CA LEU A 410 -6.62 10.89 -17.78
C LEU A 410 -7.30 12.10 -17.13
N VAL A 411 -8.61 12.19 -17.33
CA VAL A 411 -9.50 13.11 -16.61
C VAL A 411 -10.62 12.28 -16.00
N ALA A 412 -10.93 12.50 -14.74
CA ALA A 412 -12.00 11.78 -14.05
C ALA A 412 -12.81 12.70 -13.14
N GLY A 413 -14.10 12.42 -13.01
CA GLY A 413 -14.99 13.07 -12.05
C GLY A 413 -15.88 12.04 -11.37
N LYS A 414 -16.06 12.16 -10.04
CA LYS A 414 -16.90 11.29 -9.23
C LYS A 414 -17.76 12.11 -8.29
N LEU A 415 -19.07 11.83 -8.28
CA LEU A 415 -20.03 12.43 -7.38
C LEU A 415 -20.78 11.33 -6.62
N THR A 416 -20.85 11.46 -5.30
CA THR A 416 -21.67 10.61 -4.43
C THR A 416 -22.59 11.47 -3.59
N LEU A 417 -23.85 11.14 -3.57
CA LEU A 417 -24.88 11.73 -2.71
C LEU A 417 -25.37 10.66 -1.73
N SER A 418 -25.34 10.96 -0.44
CA SER A 418 -25.82 10.04 0.61
C SER A 418 -26.94 10.69 1.40
N ILE A 419 -28.08 10.02 1.52
CA ILE A 419 -29.34 10.54 2.08
C ILE A 419 -29.83 9.55 3.14
N PRO A 420 -30.24 9.99 4.34
CA PRO A 420 -30.97 9.14 5.27
C PRO A 420 -32.32 8.76 4.67
N LEU A 421 -32.63 7.47 4.60
CA LEU A 421 -33.88 6.97 4.01
C LEU A 421 -34.38 5.74 4.78
N GLY A 422 -35.61 5.79 5.27
CA GLY A 422 -36.29 4.64 5.87
C GLY A 422 -35.54 4.00 7.06
N GLY A 423 -34.80 4.79 7.86
CA GLY A 423 -33.99 4.30 8.98
C GLY A 423 -32.64 3.69 8.56
N GLY A 424 -32.23 3.85 7.31
CA GLY A 424 -30.94 3.49 6.76
C GLY A 424 -30.29 4.66 6.03
N THR A 425 -29.23 4.39 5.30
CA THR A 425 -28.53 5.35 4.43
C THR A 425 -28.60 4.87 2.99
N PHE A 426 -29.17 5.69 2.12
CA PHE A 426 -29.16 5.47 0.68
C PHE A 426 -28.09 6.34 0.03
N ALA A 427 -27.19 5.73 -0.73
CA ALA A 427 -26.17 6.42 -1.49
C ALA A 427 -26.42 6.20 -2.99
N ILE A 428 -26.37 7.27 -3.76
CA ILE A 428 -26.37 7.23 -5.23
C ILE A 428 -25.17 8.01 -5.75
N GLY A 429 -24.55 7.53 -6.81
CA GLY A 429 -23.39 8.23 -7.35
C GLY A 429 -23.14 7.91 -8.83
N SER A 430 -22.25 8.71 -9.37
CA SER A 430 -21.79 8.60 -10.76
C SER A 430 -20.29 8.87 -10.82
N GLU A 431 -19.61 8.17 -11.73
CA GLU A 431 -18.19 8.38 -12.02
C GLU A 431 -17.99 8.33 -13.53
N VAL A 432 -17.25 9.31 -14.07
CA VAL A 432 -16.89 9.37 -15.48
C VAL A 432 -15.40 9.54 -15.59
N THR A 433 -14.76 8.69 -16.40
CA THR A 433 -13.33 8.72 -16.65
C THR A 433 -13.06 8.70 -18.15
N TYR A 434 -12.22 9.59 -18.63
CA TYR A 434 -11.71 9.58 -19.99
C TYR A 434 -10.20 9.42 -19.98
N THR A 435 -9.73 8.40 -20.69
CA THR A 435 -8.32 8.04 -20.83
C THR A 435 -7.90 8.18 -22.28
N HIS A 436 -6.73 8.77 -22.49
CA HIS A 436 -6.05 8.85 -23.78
C HIS A 436 -4.61 8.35 -23.61
N ARG A 437 -4.24 7.35 -24.42
CA ARG A 437 -2.90 6.76 -24.44
C ARG A 437 -2.37 6.68 -25.87
N ASN A 438 -1.14 7.14 -26.06
CA ASN A 438 -0.34 6.84 -27.24
C ASN A 438 0.78 5.89 -26.87
N ASP A 439 1.08 4.94 -27.75
CA ASP A 439 2.08 3.91 -27.52
C ASP A 439 2.77 3.63 -28.89
N ASP A 440 3.96 4.18 -29.06
CA ASP A 440 4.73 4.14 -30.30
C ASP A 440 5.93 3.22 -30.10
N TYR A 441 5.94 2.10 -30.79
CA TYR A 441 7.03 1.11 -30.76
C TYR A 441 7.74 1.06 -32.10
N ILE A 442 9.06 1.19 -32.08
CA ILE A 442 9.93 1.18 -33.26
C ILE A 442 11.08 0.19 -33.02
N ASN A 443 11.34 -0.66 -34.00
CA ASN A 443 12.54 -1.48 -34.08
C ASN A 443 13.35 -1.04 -35.32
N GLU A 444 14.56 -0.53 -35.11
CA GLU A 444 15.36 0.11 -36.14
C GLU A 444 15.75 -0.87 -37.24
N GLU A 445 16.06 -2.13 -36.93
CA GLU A 445 16.47 -3.16 -37.85
C GLU A 445 15.29 -3.92 -38.50
N ASN A 446 14.04 -3.61 -38.08
CA ASN A 446 12.81 -4.24 -38.57
C ASN A 446 12.72 -5.76 -38.34
N TYR A 447 13.34 -6.30 -37.29
CA TYR A 447 13.13 -7.69 -36.87
C TYR A 447 11.72 -7.95 -36.34
N VAL A 448 11.10 -6.91 -35.84
CA VAL A 448 9.68 -6.88 -35.44
C VAL A 448 9.03 -5.62 -36.03
N PRO A 449 7.72 -5.65 -36.36
CA PRO A 449 7.06 -4.53 -36.98
C PRO A 449 6.99 -3.32 -36.02
N ALA A 450 7.12 -2.12 -36.58
CA ALA A 450 6.78 -0.91 -35.86
C ALA A 450 5.26 -0.84 -35.64
N SER A 451 4.83 -0.20 -34.56
CA SER A 451 3.43 -0.02 -34.20
C SER A 451 3.23 1.39 -33.63
N TYR A 452 2.21 2.10 -34.14
CA TYR A 452 1.81 3.42 -33.66
C TYR A 452 0.35 3.33 -33.20
N SER A 453 0.16 2.97 -31.95
CA SER A 453 -1.16 2.72 -31.41
C SER A 453 -1.66 3.87 -30.56
N LYS A 454 -2.98 4.11 -30.63
CA LYS A 454 -3.69 5.05 -29.76
C LYS A 454 -4.89 4.35 -29.15
N ILE A 455 -5.08 4.53 -27.86
CA ILE A 455 -6.23 4.05 -27.09
C ILE A 455 -7.00 5.25 -26.54
N GLU A 456 -8.30 5.26 -26.76
CA GLU A 456 -9.25 6.17 -26.12
C GLU A 456 -10.28 5.34 -25.36
N GLU A 457 -10.42 5.56 -24.06
CA GLU A 457 -11.39 4.84 -23.23
C GLU A 457 -12.27 5.82 -22.46
N LEU A 458 -13.57 5.72 -22.67
CA LEU A 458 -14.58 6.39 -21.85
C LEU A 458 -15.23 5.35 -20.95
N ASN A 459 -15.17 5.57 -19.64
CA ASN A 459 -15.89 4.77 -18.66
C ASN A 459 -16.92 5.67 -17.94
N ALA A 460 -18.20 5.37 -18.13
CA ALA A 460 -19.29 6.04 -17.47
C ALA A 460 -20.02 5.07 -16.54
N THR A 461 -20.11 5.43 -15.28
CA THR A 461 -20.62 4.57 -14.22
C THR A 461 -21.75 5.25 -13.45
N GLY A 462 -22.77 4.47 -13.11
CA GLY A 462 -23.80 4.83 -12.13
C GLY A 462 -23.92 3.75 -11.06
N TYR A 463 -24.14 4.13 -9.80
CA TYR A 463 -24.34 3.17 -8.72
C TYR A 463 -25.33 3.65 -7.68
N ALA A 464 -25.96 2.68 -7.01
CA ALA A 464 -26.82 2.89 -5.87
C ALA A 464 -26.49 1.86 -4.78
N GLU A 465 -26.51 2.28 -3.52
CA GLU A 465 -26.23 1.43 -2.35
C GLU A 465 -27.15 1.82 -1.20
N TYR A 466 -27.76 0.84 -0.54
CA TYR A 466 -28.60 1.04 0.62
C TYR A 466 -28.08 0.21 1.81
N ASN A 467 -27.78 0.89 2.89
CA ASN A 467 -27.27 0.29 4.14
C ASN A 467 -28.28 0.53 5.26
N ARG A 468 -28.69 -0.53 5.96
CA ARG A 468 -29.61 -0.44 7.08
C ARG A 468 -29.25 -1.42 8.18
N SER A 469 -29.26 -0.91 9.42
CA SER A 469 -29.10 -1.70 10.65
C SER A 469 -30.46 -2.05 11.23
N PHE A 470 -30.61 -3.32 11.63
CA PHE A 470 -31.76 -3.86 12.36
C PHE A 470 -31.27 -4.45 13.68
N PRO A 471 -32.15 -4.67 14.70
CA PRO A 471 -31.73 -5.29 15.95
C PRO A 471 -31.10 -6.69 15.80
N TRP A 472 -31.37 -7.37 14.67
CA TRP A 472 -30.91 -8.73 14.38
C TRP A 472 -29.77 -8.78 13.34
N GLY A 473 -29.35 -7.66 12.79
CA GLY A 473 -28.23 -7.59 11.86
C GLY A 473 -28.25 -6.40 10.91
N ASP A 474 -27.13 -6.23 10.20
CA ASP A 474 -26.91 -5.13 9.26
C ASP A 474 -27.00 -5.66 7.82
N TRP A 475 -27.71 -4.96 6.97
CA TRP A 475 -27.83 -5.22 5.54
C TRP A 475 -27.14 -4.14 4.72
N SER A 476 -26.45 -4.55 3.68
CA SER A 476 -25.96 -3.69 2.60
C SER A 476 -26.38 -4.28 1.27
N LEU A 477 -27.07 -3.48 0.47
CA LEU A 477 -27.57 -3.85 -0.86
C LEU A 477 -27.07 -2.81 -1.84
N GLY A 478 -26.42 -3.22 -2.93
CA GLY A 478 -25.91 -2.29 -3.92
C GLY A 478 -25.93 -2.84 -5.33
N LEU A 479 -25.97 -1.93 -6.28
CA LEU A 479 -25.86 -2.21 -7.70
C LEU A 479 -25.00 -1.13 -8.36
N ARG A 480 -24.04 -1.55 -9.16
CA ARG A 480 -23.22 -0.68 -10.00
C ARG A 480 -23.40 -1.09 -11.46
N TYR A 481 -23.61 -0.12 -12.33
CA TYR A 481 -23.62 -0.26 -13.77
C TYR A 481 -22.42 0.48 -14.34
N GLU A 482 -21.73 -0.14 -15.28
CA GLU A 482 -20.59 0.45 -15.97
C GLU A 482 -20.77 0.30 -17.49
N HIS A 483 -20.67 1.44 -18.18
CA HIS A 483 -20.58 1.53 -19.63
C HIS A 483 -19.15 1.94 -19.98
N VAL A 484 -18.43 1.05 -20.68
CA VAL A 484 -17.05 1.26 -21.11
C VAL A 484 -16.99 1.24 -22.61
N LYS A 485 -16.62 2.35 -23.21
CA LYS A 485 -16.33 2.44 -24.65
C LYS A 485 -14.83 2.53 -24.83
N PHE A 486 -14.27 1.56 -25.53
CA PHE A 486 -12.85 1.40 -25.82
C PHE A 486 -12.65 1.50 -27.35
N ASP A 487 -11.99 2.56 -27.80
CA ASP A 487 -11.66 2.83 -29.20
C ASP A 487 -10.13 2.62 -29.39
N TYR A 488 -9.77 1.76 -30.31
CA TYR A 488 -8.39 1.44 -30.66
C TYR A 488 -8.06 1.96 -32.07
N TYR A 489 -6.89 2.57 -32.19
CA TYR A 489 -6.37 3.08 -33.45
C TYR A 489 -4.97 2.52 -33.69
N GLU A 490 -4.69 2.17 -34.93
CA GLU A 490 -3.36 1.77 -35.43
C GLU A 490 -3.03 2.65 -36.64
N ASP A 491 -1.82 3.25 -36.68
CA ASP A 491 -1.38 4.18 -37.71
C ASP A 491 -2.38 5.30 -38.01
N GLY A 492 -3.07 5.80 -36.97
CA GLY A 492 -4.09 6.83 -37.06
C GLY A 492 -5.44 6.35 -37.58
N ARG A 493 -5.64 5.06 -37.91
CA ARG A 493 -6.89 4.47 -38.38
C ARG A 493 -7.60 3.78 -37.23
N HIS A 494 -8.90 4.02 -37.13
CA HIS A 494 -9.77 3.30 -36.21
C HIS A 494 -9.88 1.82 -36.63
N ILE A 495 -9.67 0.90 -35.68
CA ILE A 495 -9.72 -0.55 -35.88
C ILE A 495 -10.97 -1.11 -35.21
N ASP A 496 -12.02 -1.36 -35.99
CA ASP A 496 -13.33 -1.79 -35.49
C ASP A 496 -13.26 -3.13 -34.75
N GLU A 497 -12.43 -4.07 -35.20
CA GLU A 497 -12.27 -5.41 -34.60
C GLU A 497 -11.69 -5.37 -33.20
N GLN A 498 -10.91 -4.33 -32.89
CA GLN A 498 -10.25 -4.14 -31.60
C GLN A 498 -10.98 -3.12 -30.72
N SER A 499 -11.87 -2.32 -31.31
CA SER A 499 -12.72 -1.35 -30.61
C SER A 499 -13.98 -2.02 -30.08
N ARG A 500 -14.35 -1.73 -28.84
CA ARG A 500 -15.42 -2.47 -28.16
C ARG A 500 -16.16 -1.63 -27.15
N THR A 501 -17.41 -2.02 -26.91
CA THR A 501 -18.25 -1.48 -25.84
C THR A 501 -18.63 -2.59 -24.89
N PHE A 502 -18.55 -2.31 -23.59
CA PHE A 502 -18.94 -3.24 -22.52
C PHE A 502 -19.99 -2.57 -21.63
N ASP A 503 -21.08 -3.29 -21.39
CA ASP A 503 -22.15 -2.92 -20.48
C ASP A 503 -22.27 -4.00 -19.40
N ASN A 504 -21.94 -3.65 -18.16
CA ASN A 504 -21.87 -4.62 -17.08
C ASN A 504 -22.60 -4.15 -15.83
N PHE A 505 -23.27 -5.09 -15.15
CA PHE A 505 -23.87 -4.89 -13.83
C PHE A 505 -23.07 -5.64 -12.76
N PHE A 506 -22.80 -4.94 -11.67
CA PHE A 506 -22.06 -5.46 -10.53
C PHE A 506 -22.90 -5.35 -9.26
N PRO A 507 -23.74 -6.36 -8.97
CA PRO A 507 -24.50 -6.42 -7.73
C PRO A 507 -23.60 -6.72 -6.54
N ASN A 508 -23.97 -6.19 -5.37
CA ASN A 508 -23.44 -6.61 -4.09
C ASN A 508 -24.55 -6.74 -3.05
N ILE A 509 -24.46 -7.80 -2.25
CA ILE A 509 -25.39 -8.06 -1.14
C ILE A 509 -24.55 -8.52 0.04
N SER A 510 -24.75 -7.92 1.20
CA SER A 510 -24.06 -8.31 2.43
C SER A 510 -25.05 -8.28 3.60
N PHE A 511 -24.93 -9.30 4.41
CA PHE A 511 -25.67 -9.42 5.67
C PHE A 511 -24.69 -9.77 6.79
N SER A 512 -24.64 -8.98 7.85
CA SER A 512 -23.85 -9.25 9.04
C SER A 512 -24.71 -9.32 10.30
N THR A 513 -24.40 -10.24 11.19
CA THR A 513 -25.17 -10.48 12.41
C THR A 513 -24.26 -10.98 13.53
N GLN A 514 -24.79 -10.92 14.76
CA GLN A 514 -24.15 -11.50 15.93
C GLN A 514 -24.91 -12.75 16.38
N LEU A 515 -24.27 -13.93 16.29
CA LEU A 515 -24.77 -15.21 16.73
C LEU A 515 -24.16 -15.57 18.10
N GLY A 516 -24.80 -15.16 19.18
CA GLY A 516 -24.25 -15.28 20.53
C GLY A 516 -22.96 -14.44 20.68
N LYS A 517 -21.79 -15.11 20.79
CA LYS A 517 -20.46 -14.44 20.90
C LYS A 517 -19.71 -14.40 19.56
N VAL A 518 -20.27 -14.99 18.51
CA VAL A 518 -19.68 -15.03 17.17
C VAL A 518 -20.31 -13.92 16.34
N GLN A 519 -19.47 -13.09 15.73
CA GLN A 519 -19.91 -12.17 14.69
C GLN A 519 -19.74 -12.86 13.34
N ALA A 520 -20.76 -12.84 12.51
CA ALA A 520 -20.79 -13.51 11.21
C ALA A 520 -21.29 -12.58 10.11
N GLN A 521 -20.74 -12.75 8.91
CA GLN A 521 -21.14 -12.02 7.71
C GLN A 521 -21.20 -12.99 6.53
N LEU A 522 -22.27 -12.89 5.77
CA LEU A 522 -22.40 -13.52 4.45
C LEU A 522 -22.48 -12.41 3.41
N SER A 523 -21.66 -12.48 2.37
CA SER A 523 -21.63 -11.48 1.31
C SER A 523 -21.51 -12.12 -0.06
N TYR A 524 -22.21 -11.55 -1.03
CA TYR A 524 -22.07 -11.87 -2.44
C TYR A 524 -21.71 -10.60 -3.20
N THR A 525 -20.69 -10.68 -4.10
CA THR A 525 -20.28 -9.57 -4.95
C THR A 525 -19.97 -10.07 -6.36
N ALA A 526 -20.30 -9.26 -7.37
CA ALA A 526 -19.73 -9.36 -8.70
C ALA A 526 -18.66 -8.29 -8.86
N LYS A 527 -17.47 -8.67 -9.36
CA LYS A 527 -16.30 -7.80 -9.56
C LYS A 527 -15.69 -8.05 -10.93
N THR A 528 -14.81 -7.13 -11.35
CA THR A 528 -14.10 -7.28 -12.62
C THR A 528 -12.59 -7.09 -12.43
N GLN A 529 -11.83 -7.65 -13.37
CA GLN A 529 -10.41 -7.34 -13.56
C GLN A 529 -10.21 -7.00 -15.03
N ARG A 530 -9.82 -5.75 -15.30
CA ARG A 530 -9.56 -5.28 -16.65
C ARG A 530 -8.12 -5.55 -17.04
N PRO A 531 -7.84 -5.88 -18.32
CA PRO A 531 -6.46 -5.94 -18.80
C PRO A 531 -5.80 -4.55 -18.69
N THR A 532 -4.49 -4.52 -18.51
CA THR A 532 -3.69 -3.29 -18.57
C THR A 532 -3.68 -2.75 -19.99
N TYR A 533 -3.36 -1.47 -20.17
CA TYR A 533 -3.26 -0.91 -21.52
C TYR A 533 -2.09 -1.48 -22.31
N SER A 534 -1.00 -1.93 -21.64
CA SER A 534 0.10 -2.64 -22.30
C SER A 534 -0.31 -4.03 -22.78
N GLU A 535 -1.16 -4.76 -22.04
CA GLU A 535 -1.71 -6.05 -22.49
C GLU A 535 -2.66 -5.87 -23.68
N LEU A 536 -3.27 -4.69 -23.86
CA LEU A 536 -4.14 -4.34 -24.99
C LEU A 536 -3.38 -3.75 -26.19
N SER A 537 -2.07 -3.62 -26.14
CA SER A 537 -1.25 -3.11 -27.25
C SER A 537 -1.02 -4.16 -28.32
N ASN A 538 -0.81 -3.73 -29.58
CA ASN A 538 -0.33 -4.57 -30.69
C ASN A 538 1.19 -4.68 -30.74
N ASN A 539 1.93 -3.97 -29.89
CA ASN A 539 3.38 -3.94 -29.89
C ASN A 539 3.93 -5.36 -29.78
N VAL A 540 4.91 -5.67 -30.64
CA VAL A 540 5.66 -6.93 -30.61
C VAL A 540 7.06 -6.63 -30.11
N PHE A 541 7.37 -7.09 -28.89
CA PHE A 541 8.66 -6.89 -28.27
C PHE A 541 9.61 -8.03 -28.60
N TYR A 542 10.82 -7.69 -29.00
CA TYR A 542 11.91 -8.64 -29.25
C TYR A 542 12.52 -9.09 -27.92
N SER A 543 12.63 -10.38 -27.68
CA SER A 543 13.37 -10.95 -26.54
C SER A 543 14.65 -11.65 -27.02
N ASP A 544 14.55 -12.46 -28.05
CA ASP A 544 15.61 -13.08 -28.85
C ASP A 544 15.00 -13.63 -30.16
N ARG A 545 15.82 -14.21 -31.02
CA ARG A 545 15.37 -14.74 -32.32
C ARG A 545 14.34 -15.87 -32.26
N PHE A 546 14.13 -16.48 -31.09
CA PHE A 546 13.17 -17.58 -30.86
C PHE A 546 11.96 -17.16 -30.02
N THR A 547 12.03 -15.99 -29.38
CA THR A 547 10.98 -15.56 -28.44
C THR A 547 10.61 -14.11 -28.67
N LEU A 548 9.36 -13.89 -29.00
CA LEU A 548 8.73 -12.58 -29.08
C LEU A 548 7.64 -12.47 -28.02
N GLN A 549 7.35 -11.26 -27.60
CA GLN A 549 6.25 -10.97 -26.67
C GLN A 549 5.30 -9.98 -27.30
N LYS A 550 3.97 -10.20 -27.16
CA LYS A 550 2.94 -9.36 -27.75
C LYS A 550 1.80 -9.14 -26.76
N GLY A 551 1.21 -7.96 -26.77
CA GLY A 551 -0.10 -7.75 -26.16
C GLY A 551 -1.22 -8.36 -27.00
N ASN A 552 -2.45 -8.27 -26.50
CA ASN A 552 -3.64 -8.78 -27.20
C ASN A 552 -4.80 -7.78 -27.07
N PRO A 553 -5.03 -6.93 -28.09
CA PRO A 553 -6.12 -5.95 -28.07
C PRO A 553 -7.52 -6.57 -27.96
N THR A 554 -7.64 -7.88 -28.20
CA THR A 554 -8.93 -8.58 -28.14
C THR A 554 -9.29 -9.09 -26.75
N LEU A 555 -8.50 -8.80 -25.70
CA LEU A 555 -8.79 -9.21 -24.34
C LEU A 555 -10.06 -8.57 -23.80
N ARG A 556 -10.89 -9.39 -23.17
CA ARG A 556 -12.11 -8.99 -22.46
C ARG A 556 -11.83 -8.86 -20.97
N PRO A 557 -12.56 -7.99 -20.25
CA PRO A 557 -12.50 -7.96 -18.79
C PRO A 557 -12.90 -9.31 -18.16
N THR A 558 -12.12 -9.77 -17.20
CA THR A 558 -12.48 -10.92 -16.37
C THR A 558 -13.63 -10.55 -15.44
N ILE A 559 -14.65 -11.39 -15.30
CA ILE A 559 -15.76 -11.22 -14.35
C ILE A 559 -15.64 -12.27 -13.24
N ILE A 560 -15.77 -11.82 -12.00
CA ILE A 560 -15.61 -12.65 -10.79
C ILE A 560 -16.88 -12.56 -9.95
N HIS A 561 -17.58 -13.67 -9.78
CA HIS A 561 -18.67 -13.82 -8.83
C HIS A 561 -18.12 -14.46 -7.57
N ASP A 562 -18.33 -13.84 -6.42
CA ASP A 562 -17.74 -14.27 -5.15
C ASP A 562 -18.79 -14.32 -4.04
N LEU A 563 -18.90 -15.47 -3.38
CA LEU A 563 -19.69 -15.68 -2.19
C LEU A 563 -18.74 -15.94 -1.01
N THR A 564 -18.77 -15.06 -0.02
CA THR A 564 -17.87 -15.11 1.13
C THR A 564 -18.65 -15.18 2.44
N LEU A 565 -18.29 -16.15 3.29
CA LEU A 565 -18.68 -16.26 4.70
C LEU A 565 -17.48 -15.85 5.55
N SER A 566 -17.63 -14.81 6.38
CA SER A 566 -16.61 -14.36 7.34
C SER A 566 -17.14 -14.46 8.76
N GLY A 567 -16.25 -14.74 9.71
CA GLY A 567 -16.61 -14.81 11.12
C GLY A 567 -15.48 -14.33 12.03
N ALA A 568 -15.86 -13.75 13.18
CA ALA A 568 -14.94 -13.36 14.23
C ALA A 568 -15.45 -13.82 15.60
N TRP A 569 -14.56 -14.41 16.40
CA TRP A 569 -14.82 -14.84 17.76
C TRP A 569 -13.60 -14.60 18.64
N ARG A 570 -13.69 -13.64 19.57
CA ARG A 570 -12.55 -13.23 20.41
C ARG A 570 -11.33 -12.86 19.53
N PHE A 571 -10.25 -13.64 19.63
CA PHE A 571 -9.01 -13.46 18.87
C PHE A 571 -8.95 -14.32 17.58
N LEU A 572 -10.01 -15.11 17.31
CA LEU A 572 -10.08 -15.94 16.10
C LEU A 572 -10.88 -15.25 15.00
N GLN A 573 -10.40 -15.37 13.77
CA GLN A 573 -11.07 -14.89 12.57
C GLN A 573 -11.02 -15.97 11.50
N MET A 574 -12.12 -16.11 10.78
CA MET A 574 -12.27 -17.10 9.70
C MET A 574 -12.89 -16.43 8.48
N SER A 575 -12.49 -16.87 7.31
CA SER A 575 -13.15 -16.51 6.04
C SER A 575 -13.15 -17.73 5.10
N LEU A 576 -14.30 -18.01 4.51
CA LEU A 576 -14.50 -19.01 3.47
C LEU A 576 -15.09 -18.32 2.26
N SER A 577 -14.50 -18.51 1.09
CA SER A 577 -14.95 -17.90 -0.16
C SER A 577 -15.04 -18.95 -1.25
N TYR A 578 -16.14 -18.92 -1.99
CA TYR A 578 -16.29 -19.64 -3.24
C TYR A 578 -16.51 -18.63 -4.37
N SER A 579 -15.67 -18.69 -5.38
CA SER A 579 -15.75 -17.77 -6.51
C SER A 579 -15.79 -18.51 -7.84
N GLN A 580 -16.43 -17.87 -8.84
CA GLN A 580 -16.39 -18.30 -10.24
C GLN A 580 -15.82 -17.16 -11.07
N THR A 581 -14.74 -17.45 -11.76
CA THR A 581 -14.02 -16.49 -12.62
C THR A 581 -14.30 -16.83 -14.08
N LYS A 582 -14.94 -15.90 -14.79
CA LYS A 582 -15.24 -15.99 -16.22
C LYS A 582 -14.27 -15.09 -16.99
N ASP A 583 -13.90 -15.51 -18.21
CA ASP A 583 -12.96 -14.80 -19.09
C ASP A 583 -11.62 -14.49 -18.39
N TRP A 584 -11.12 -15.43 -17.56
CA TRP A 584 -9.86 -15.21 -16.85
C TRP A 584 -8.70 -15.06 -17.83
N ILE A 585 -7.93 -14.00 -17.67
CA ILE A 585 -6.78 -13.71 -18.53
C ILE A 585 -5.61 -14.58 -18.07
N LEU A 586 -5.13 -15.45 -18.97
CA LEU A 586 -3.99 -16.36 -18.75
C LEU A 586 -2.81 -15.94 -19.63
N ASN A 587 -1.59 -16.11 -19.13
CA ASN A 587 -0.39 -16.03 -19.94
C ASN A 587 -0.31 -17.24 -20.86
N TRP A 588 0.00 -17.02 -22.12
CA TRP A 588 -0.04 -18.06 -23.13
C TRP A 588 1.14 -17.97 -24.09
N GLY A 589 1.81 -19.11 -24.34
CA GLY A 589 2.81 -19.26 -25.40
C GLY A 589 2.20 -19.97 -26.59
N GLU A 590 2.41 -19.47 -27.77
CA GLU A 590 1.97 -20.04 -29.04
C GLU A 590 3.14 -20.14 -30.01
N LEU A 591 3.24 -21.27 -30.71
CA LEU A 591 4.17 -21.43 -31.83
C LEU A 591 3.65 -20.59 -33.00
N VAL A 592 4.45 -19.67 -33.51
CA VAL A 592 4.14 -18.87 -34.71
C VAL A 592 4.22 -19.70 -36.00
N ASN A 593 5.09 -20.69 -35.98
CA ASN A 593 5.32 -21.63 -37.10
C ASN A 593 5.63 -23.01 -36.53
N GLU A 594 4.92 -24.06 -37.01
CA GLU A 594 5.13 -25.44 -36.55
C GLU A 594 6.51 -26.01 -36.89
N ASP A 595 7.17 -25.47 -37.91
CA ASP A 595 8.49 -25.95 -38.42
C ASP A 595 9.67 -25.17 -37.82
N ALA A 596 9.43 -23.98 -37.25
CA ALA A 596 10.45 -23.12 -36.69
C ALA A 596 10.15 -22.83 -35.21
N SER A 597 11.21 -22.84 -34.41
CA SER A 597 11.09 -22.38 -33.01
C SER A 597 10.95 -20.87 -33.00
N LEU A 598 9.74 -20.40 -33.08
CA LEU A 598 9.41 -19.00 -32.79
C LEU A 598 8.16 -18.97 -31.94
N THR A 599 8.32 -18.68 -30.68
CA THR A 599 7.22 -18.55 -29.72
C THR A 599 6.78 -17.12 -29.59
N MET A 600 5.48 -16.91 -29.68
CA MET A 600 4.81 -15.68 -29.29
C MET A 600 4.21 -15.82 -27.90
N LEU A 601 4.77 -15.09 -26.94
CA LEU A 601 4.19 -14.97 -25.60
C LEU A 601 3.14 -13.86 -25.59
N SER A 602 1.93 -14.19 -25.19
CA SER A 602 0.82 -13.22 -25.10
C SER A 602 -0.12 -13.54 -23.95
N GLN A 603 -1.22 -12.83 -23.85
CA GLN A 603 -2.32 -13.15 -22.94
C GLN A 603 -3.56 -13.54 -23.73
N ARG A 604 -4.40 -14.41 -23.15
CA ARG A 604 -5.71 -14.73 -23.72
C ARG A 604 -6.77 -14.93 -22.63
N ASN A 605 -8.03 -14.70 -22.97
CA ASN A 605 -9.13 -15.06 -22.10
C ASN A 605 -9.36 -16.57 -22.15
N TRP A 606 -9.61 -17.17 -20.98
CA TRP A 606 -10.03 -18.56 -20.89
C TRP A 606 -11.55 -18.66 -21.04
N ASP A 607 -12.04 -19.43 -21.99
CA ASP A 607 -13.47 -19.47 -22.36
C ASP A 607 -14.37 -20.14 -21.33
N LYS A 608 -13.80 -21.00 -20.48
CA LYS A 608 -14.57 -21.71 -19.43
C LYS A 608 -14.49 -20.96 -18.11
N SER A 609 -15.59 -20.97 -17.36
CA SER A 609 -15.60 -20.45 -15.99
C SER A 609 -14.78 -21.35 -15.08
N ILE A 610 -13.90 -20.74 -14.27
CA ILE A 610 -13.00 -21.43 -13.35
C ILE A 610 -13.52 -21.24 -11.93
N PRO A 611 -13.99 -22.33 -11.26
CA PRO A 611 -14.31 -22.30 -9.84
C PRO A 611 -13.04 -22.18 -8.99
N MET A 612 -13.14 -21.47 -7.87
CA MET A 612 -12.07 -21.37 -6.88
C MET A 612 -12.65 -21.37 -5.48
N PHE A 613 -12.01 -22.09 -4.56
CA PHE A 613 -12.32 -22.08 -3.14
C PHE A 613 -11.14 -21.54 -2.36
N THR A 614 -11.42 -20.64 -1.41
CA THR A 614 -10.43 -20.05 -0.52
C THR A 614 -10.90 -20.18 0.92
N ALA A 615 -10.03 -20.67 1.80
CA ALA A 615 -10.26 -20.74 3.24
C ALA A 615 -9.13 -20.04 3.98
N PHE A 616 -9.46 -19.29 5.01
CA PHE A 616 -8.51 -18.54 5.82
C PHE A 616 -8.92 -18.60 7.29
N LEU A 617 -7.95 -18.85 8.17
CA LEU A 617 -8.09 -18.80 9.62
C LEU A 617 -6.93 -18.01 10.21
N SER A 618 -7.22 -17.09 11.13
CA SER A 618 -6.21 -16.33 11.87
C SER A 618 -6.53 -16.32 13.36
N ALA A 619 -5.46 -16.31 14.18
CA ALA A 619 -5.52 -16.18 15.62
C ALA A 619 -4.50 -15.12 16.07
N SER A 620 -4.95 -14.14 16.88
CA SER A 620 -4.11 -13.05 17.40
C SER A 620 -4.30 -12.88 18.92
N PRO A 621 -3.92 -13.87 19.75
CA PRO A 621 -3.97 -13.75 21.20
C PRO A 621 -2.88 -12.79 21.71
N LYS A 622 -2.98 -12.34 22.96
CA LYS A 622 -1.90 -11.67 23.70
C LYS A 622 -1.51 -12.51 24.92
N ILE A 623 -0.23 -12.69 25.11
CA ILE A 623 0.30 -13.50 26.22
C ILE A 623 1.39 -12.69 26.94
N GLY A 624 1.01 -11.91 27.94
CA GLY A 624 1.93 -11.03 28.65
C GLY A 624 2.53 -9.95 27.71
N CYS A 625 3.86 -9.91 27.58
CA CYS A 625 4.59 -9.01 26.69
C CYS A 625 4.62 -9.49 25.22
N TRP A 626 4.08 -10.66 24.90
CA TRP A 626 4.08 -11.29 23.59
C TRP A 626 2.73 -11.17 22.92
N ALA A 627 2.72 -10.68 21.68
CA ALA A 627 1.55 -10.57 20.81
C ALA A 627 1.78 -11.35 19.50
N PRO A 628 1.52 -12.67 19.50
CA PRO A 628 1.61 -13.46 18.28
C PRO A 628 0.39 -13.25 17.40
N MET A 629 0.60 -13.34 16.09
CA MET A 629 -0.43 -13.50 15.08
C MET A 629 -0.09 -14.71 14.21
N MET A 630 -0.95 -15.69 14.20
CA MET A 630 -0.84 -16.90 13.39
C MET A 630 -1.95 -16.89 12.36
N SER A 631 -1.61 -17.18 11.11
CA SER A 631 -2.60 -17.31 10.05
C SER A 631 -2.29 -18.51 9.18
N VAL A 632 -3.33 -19.22 8.80
CA VAL A 632 -3.26 -20.30 7.80
C VAL A 632 -4.30 -20.06 6.72
N GLY A 633 -3.93 -20.34 5.49
CA GLY A 633 -4.80 -20.17 4.33
C GLY A 633 -4.69 -21.34 3.38
N MET A 634 -5.75 -21.59 2.63
CA MET A 634 -5.80 -22.52 1.53
C MET A 634 -6.52 -21.88 0.36
N GLN A 635 -5.97 -22.06 -0.83
CA GLN A 635 -6.60 -21.66 -2.09
C GLN A 635 -6.56 -22.86 -3.05
N LYS A 636 -7.70 -23.21 -3.61
CA LYS A 636 -7.84 -24.26 -4.61
C LYS A 636 -8.68 -23.76 -5.78
N GLN A 637 -8.16 -23.92 -6.98
CA GLN A 637 -8.88 -23.75 -8.23
C GLN A 637 -9.21 -25.10 -8.87
N TRP A 638 -10.12 -25.11 -9.81
CA TRP A 638 -10.41 -26.28 -10.67
C TRP A 638 -10.24 -25.85 -12.13
N LEU A 639 -9.00 -25.92 -12.61
CA LEU A 639 -8.62 -25.58 -13.97
C LEU A 639 -8.04 -26.82 -14.66
N THR A 640 -8.57 -27.13 -15.84
CA THR A 640 -8.01 -28.14 -16.75
C THR A 640 -7.72 -27.43 -18.07
N ILE A 641 -6.52 -27.58 -18.56
CA ILE A 641 -6.07 -27.00 -19.82
C ILE A 641 -5.57 -28.10 -20.77
N ASP A 642 -5.61 -27.81 -22.07
CA ASP A 642 -4.95 -28.65 -23.06
C ASP A 642 -3.45 -28.34 -23.07
N TYR A 643 -2.63 -29.39 -23.03
CA TYR A 643 -1.19 -29.31 -22.92
C TYR A 643 -0.57 -30.48 -23.66
N PHE A 644 0.21 -30.22 -24.69
CA PHE A 644 0.82 -31.21 -25.59
C PHE A 644 -0.18 -32.28 -26.08
N LYS A 645 -1.38 -31.85 -26.47
CA LYS A 645 -2.52 -32.72 -26.91
C LYS A 645 -3.08 -33.63 -25.81
N GLU A 646 -2.68 -33.40 -24.56
CA GLU A 646 -3.20 -34.08 -23.38
C GLU A 646 -3.94 -33.10 -22.46
N SER A 647 -4.76 -33.62 -21.53
CA SER A 647 -5.41 -32.76 -20.51
C SER A 647 -4.53 -32.64 -19.28
N LYS A 648 -4.21 -31.41 -18.88
CA LYS A 648 -3.47 -31.09 -17.66
C LYS A 648 -4.39 -30.51 -16.61
N ASN A 649 -4.52 -31.17 -15.47
CA ASN A 649 -5.21 -30.65 -14.31
C ASN A 649 -4.29 -29.76 -13.47
N LEU A 650 -4.75 -28.54 -13.19
CA LEU A 650 -4.06 -27.53 -12.37
C LEU A 650 -4.96 -27.20 -11.18
N ASP A 651 -5.21 -28.20 -10.32
CA ASP A 651 -6.14 -28.13 -9.19
C ASP A 651 -5.49 -28.43 -7.82
N ASN A 652 -4.18 -28.59 -7.77
CA ASN A 652 -3.43 -28.73 -6.53
C ASN A 652 -3.58 -27.50 -5.65
N PRO A 653 -4.06 -27.62 -4.41
CA PRO A 653 -4.24 -26.46 -3.55
C PRO A 653 -2.91 -25.84 -3.13
N ILE A 654 -2.92 -24.52 -2.97
CA ILE A 654 -1.85 -23.76 -2.34
C ILE A 654 -2.22 -23.55 -0.87
N PHE A 655 -1.32 -23.94 0.04
CA PHE A 655 -1.40 -23.64 1.45
C PHE A 655 -0.43 -22.53 1.81
N THR A 656 -0.87 -21.62 2.68
CA THR A 656 -0.03 -20.56 3.22
C THR A 656 -0.07 -20.58 4.74
N ALA A 657 1.03 -20.25 5.38
CA ALA A 657 1.07 -20.01 6.81
C ALA A 657 1.91 -18.75 7.09
N SER A 658 1.49 -17.95 8.05
CA SER A 658 2.27 -16.84 8.57
C SER A 658 2.29 -16.86 10.09
N PHE A 659 3.42 -16.46 10.67
CA PHE A 659 3.61 -16.36 12.10
C PHE A 659 4.36 -15.06 12.38
N ASN A 660 3.60 -14.02 12.74
CA ASN A 660 4.10 -12.69 12.99
C ASN A 660 4.06 -12.41 14.48
N ASN A 661 5.19 -12.02 15.03
CA ASN A 661 5.37 -11.91 16.48
C ASN A 661 5.88 -10.53 16.85
N THR A 662 5.40 -10.03 17.97
CA THR A 662 5.90 -8.80 18.56
C THR A 662 6.06 -9.01 20.06
N TRP A 663 7.23 -8.65 20.58
CA TRP A 663 7.53 -8.64 22.02
C TRP A 663 7.81 -7.21 22.47
N GLU A 664 7.11 -6.78 23.50
CA GLU A 664 7.43 -5.56 24.22
C GLU A 664 8.39 -5.89 25.37
N LEU A 665 9.64 -5.46 25.23
CA LEU A 665 10.70 -5.74 26.18
C LEU A 665 10.93 -4.57 27.15
N PRO A 666 11.57 -4.79 28.31
CA PRO A 666 11.96 -3.71 29.21
C PRO A 666 12.73 -2.60 28.49
N LEU A 667 12.71 -1.39 29.08
CA LEU A 667 13.37 -0.19 28.54
C LEU A 667 12.81 0.29 27.19
N GLY A 668 11.60 -0.15 26.78
CA GLY A 668 10.93 0.29 25.56
C GLY A 668 11.49 -0.30 24.26
N PHE A 669 12.21 -1.44 24.35
CA PHE A 669 12.58 -2.19 23.16
C PHE A 669 11.38 -2.98 22.61
N MET A 670 11.25 -2.98 21.31
CA MET A 670 10.31 -3.83 20.56
C MET A 670 11.10 -4.82 19.73
N LEU A 671 10.81 -6.11 19.87
CA LEU A 671 11.37 -7.17 19.03
C LEU A 671 10.27 -7.68 18.11
N GLY A 672 10.55 -7.77 16.81
CA GLY A 672 9.70 -8.35 15.79
C GLY A 672 10.31 -9.60 15.18
N LEU A 673 9.49 -10.61 14.91
CA LEU A 673 9.82 -11.77 14.09
C LEU A 673 8.62 -12.06 13.20
N ASP A 674 8.78 -11.90 11.89
CA ASP A 674 7.74 -12.11 10.90
C ASP A 674 8.16 -13.23 9.96
N SER A 675 7.31 -14.25 9.80
CA SER A 675 7.57 -15.36 8.91
C SER A 675 6.36 -15.68 8.04
N TYR A 676 6.64 -16.12 6.84
CA TYR A 676 5.65 -16.54 5.85
C TYR A 676 6.17 -17.75 5.09
N ILE A 677 5.30 -18.68 4.79
CA ILE A 677 5.57 -19.82 3.91
C ILE A 677 4.35 -20.12 3.04
N GLN A 678 4.59 -20.45 1.79
CA GLN A 678 3.62 -20.93 0.82
C GLN A 678 4.06 -22.30 0.28
N SER A 679 3.13 -23.23 0.18
CA SER A 679 3.40 -24.55 -0.41
C SER A 679 3.53 -24.49 -1.94
N ALA A 680 4.02 -25.56 -2.54
CA ALA A 680 3.75 -25.84 -3.95
C ALA A 680 2.23 -25.90 -4.21
N GLY A 681 1.81 -25.70 -5.47
CA GLY A 681 0.40 -25.75 -5.90
C GLY A 681 0.11 -24.90 -7.12
N ALA A 682 -1.13 -24.91 -7.59
CA ALA A 682 -1.55 -24.33 -8.86
C ALA A 682 -2.32 -23.01 -8.68
N THR A 683 -2.01 -22.03 -9.52
CA THR A 683 -2.80 -20.81 -9.71
C THR A 683 -2.76 -20.40 -11.19
N GLN A 684 -3.90 -20.12 -11.79
CA GLN A 684 -4.01 -19.97 -13.24
C GLN A 684 -3.41 -21.18 -13.95
N ASN A 685 -2.71 -20.97 -15.08
CA ASN A 685 -1.98 -22.03 -15.78
C ASN A 685 -0.53 -22.20 -15.28
N ILE A 686 -0.27 -21.78 -14.04
CA ILE A 686 1.05 -21.83 -13.39
C ILE A 686 0.99 -22.79 -12.21
N TYR A 687 2.05 -23.61 -12.04
CA TYR A 687 2.26 -24.47 -10.90
C TYR A 687 3.53 -24.07 -10.15
N SER A 688 3.41 -23.65 -8.90
CA SER A 688 4.56 -23.43 -8.02
C SER A 688 5.18 -24.78 -7.64
N GLU A 689 6.43 -25.00 -8.01
CA GLU A 689 7.10 -26.31 -7.90
C GLU A 689 7.61 -26.61 -6.49
N LYS A 690 7.99 -25.57 -5.76
CA LYS A 690 8.60 -25.69 -4.42
C LYS A 690 7.96 -24.74 -3.44
N PRO A 691 7.98 -25.08 -2.15
CA PRO A 691 7.63 -24.11 -1.11
C PRO A 691 8.53 -22.88 -1.18
N ASN A 692 7.94 -21.72 -0.90
CA ASN A 692 8.60 -20.43 -0.86
C ASN A 692 8.21 -19.70 0.43
N GLY A 693 9.15 -18.99 1.02
CA GLY A 693 8.87 -18.24 2.26
C GLY A 693 10.05 -17.38 2.69
N TYR A 694 9.85 -16.63 3.76
CA TYR A 694 10.88 -15.77 4.36
C TYR A 694 10.75 -15.71 5.89
N VAL A 695 11.84 -15.31 6.53
CA VAL A 695 11.89 -14.94 7.94
C VAL A 695 12.58 -13.59 8.06
N ASN A 696 11.87 -12.62 8.67
CA ASN A 696 12.36 -11.29 8.96
C ASN A 696 12.47 -11.10 10.48
N VAL A 697 13.48 -10.37 10.92
CA VAL A 697 13.67 -9.98 12.33
C VAL A 697 13.82 -8.48 12.41
N SER A 698 13.33 -7.88 13.49
CA SER A 698 13.51 -6.45 13.73
C SER A 698 13.69 -6.14 15.22
N VAL A 699 14.47 -5.12 15.51
CA VAL A 699 14.61 -4.52 16.84
C VAL A 699 14.41 -3.02 16.70
N ARG A 700 13.49 -2.48 17.47
CA ARG A 700 13.18 -1.06 17.47
C ARG A 700 13.27 -0.49 18.87
N LYS A 701 13.70 0.76 18.97
CA LYS A 701 13.65 1.56 20.19
C LYS A 701 13.27 3.01 19.89
N SER A 702 12.39 3.56 20.71
CA SER A 702 12.02 4.98 20.70
C SER A 702 12.77 5.75 21.79
N PHE A 703 13.04 7.02 21.50
CA PHE A 703 13.73 7.98 22.35
C PHE A 703 12.98 9.32 22.32
N LEU A 704 13.32 10.25 23.25
CA LEU A 704 12.78 11.60 23.28
C LEU A 704 11.23 11.63 23.31
N ASN A 705 10.63 10.82 24.18
CA ASN A 705 9.17 10.67 24.27
C ASN A 705 8.55 10.30 22.91
N ASP A 706 9.10 9.29 22.25
CA ASP A 706 8.69 8.78 20.94
C ASP A 706 8.87 9.78 19.75
N ALA A 707 9.58 10.89 19.98
CA ALA A 707 9.91 11.81 18.88
C ALA A 707 10.99 11.25 17.93
N LEU A 708 11.93 10.46 18.45
CA LEU A 708 12.98 9.79 17.69
C LEU A 708 12.82 8.29 17.81
N SER A 709 12.88 7.55 16.71
CA SER A 709 12.95 6.09 16.72
C SER A 709 14.03 5.56 15.80
N VAL A 710 14.69 4.49 16.25
CA VAL A 710 15.69 3.75 15.49
C VAL A 710 15.23 2.30 15.39
N GLU A 711 15.30 1.74 14.19
CA GLU A 711 14.95 0.36 13.88
C GLU A 711 16.09 -0.31 13.13
N LEU A 712 16.47 -1.49 13.57
CA LEU A 712 17.35 -2.43 12.88
C LEU A 712 16.49 -3.59 12.37
N ARG A 713 16.63 -3.95 11.11
CA ARG A 713 15.85 -5.02 10.49
C ARG A 713 16.74 -5.92 9.64
N GLY A 714 16.51 -7.22 9.70
CA GLY A 714 17.05 -8.21 8.77
C GLY A 714 15.91 -8.86 8.00
N ASN A 715 15.90 -8.71 6.69
CA ASN A 715 14.93 -9.33 5.79
C ASN A 715 15.49 -10.62 5.20
N ASP A 716 14.63 -11.63 5.06
CA ASP A 716 14.94 -12.97 4.53
C ASP A 716 16.26 -13.54 5.07
N ILE A 717 16.44 -13.49 6.40
CA ILE A 717 17.70 -13.89 7.09
C ILE A 717 18.12 -15.33 6.79
N LEU A 718 17.19 -16.18 6.33
CA LEU A 718 17.44 -17.59 5.98
C LEU A 718 17.68 -17.83 4.49
N LYS A 719 17.62 -16.80 3.62
CA LYS A 719 17.72 -16.90 2.16
C LYS A 719 16.75 -17.91 1.53
N THR A 720 15.51 -17.92 2.02
CA THR A 720 14.47 -18.88 1.59
C THR A 720 13.46 -18.32 0.61
N ASN A 721 13.49 -17.01 0.35
CA ASN A 721 12.62 -16.35 -0.62
C ASN A 721 13.11 -16.60 -2.06
N ARG A 722 12.84 -17.81 -2.56
CA ARG A 722 13.22 -18.27 -3.90
C ARG A 722 11.99 -18.81 -4.60
N MET A 723 11.80 -18.49 -5.88
CA MET A 723 10.64 -18.92 -6.63
C MET A 723 11.04 -19.94 -7.71
N SER A 724 10.24 -20.98 -7.83
CA SER A 724 10.29 -21.90 -8.97
C SER A 724 8.88 -22.26 -9.39
N TYR A 725 8.60 -22.19 -10.66
CA TYR A 725 7.28 -22.49 -11.19
C TYR A 725 7.35 -23.06 -12.60
N SER A 726 6.31 -23.80 -12.96
CA SER A 726 6.04 -24.25 -14.32
C SER A 726 4.81 -23.55 -14.88
N MET A 727 4.85 -23.12 -16.14
CA MET A 727 3.71 -22.61 -16.87
C MET A 727 3.36 -23.58 -18.00
N TYR A 728 2.08 -23.84 -18.16
CA TYR A 728 1.54 -24.79 -19.13
C TYR A 728 0.61 -24.05 -20.10
N SER A 729 0.81 -24.21 -21.41
CA SER A 729 -0.05 -23.62 -22.43
C SER A 729 0.08 -24.36 -23.76
N GLY A 730 -0.98 -25.05 -24.21
CA GLY A 730 -1.00 -25.70 -25.54
C GLY A 730 0.24 -26.54 -25.84
N ASP A 731 0.98 -26.13 -26.85
CA ASP A 731 2.21 -26.78 -27.30
C ASP A 731 3.51 -26.15 -26.71
N TYR A 732 3.37 -25.46 -25.57
CA TYR A 732 4.43 -24.75 -24.90
C TYR A 732 4.48 -25.06 -23.40
N TYR A 733 5.68 -25.35 -22.90
CA TYR A 733 5.98 -25.54 -21.48
C TYR A 733 7.16 -24.67 -21.08
N LEU A 734 7.06 -24.04 -19.91
CA LEU A 734 8.14 -23.26 -19.34
C LEU A 734 8.31 -23.65 -17.87
N TYR A 735 9.53 -23.98 -17.48
CA TYR A 735 9.96 -24.04 -16.08
C TYR A 735 10.92 -22.91 -15.80
N GLN A 736 10.66 -22.14 -14.72
CA GLN A 736 11.53 -21.07 -14.28
C GLN A 736 11.90 -21.22 -12.80
N LYS A 737 13.16 -21.00 -12.50
CA LYS A 737 13.69 -20.85 -11.15
C LYS A 737 14.36 -19.49 -11.06
N SER A 738 13.96 -18.69 -10.05
CA SER A 738 14.48 -17.34 -9.84
C SER A 738 15.02 -17.16 -8.43
N VAL A 739 16.13 -16.43 -8.32
CA VAL A 739 16.76 -15.99 -7.09
C VAL A 739 16.97 -14.47 -7.21
N TRP A 740 16.61 -13.72 -6.18
CA TRP A 740 16.75 -12.27 -6.13
C TRP A 740 17.64 -11.85 -4.95
N ASP A 741 18.18 -10.65 -5.05
CA ASP A 741 18.83 -9.96 -3.93
C ASP A 741 17.79 -9.53 -2.88
N ARG A 742 17.42 -10.46 -2.00
CA ARG A 742 16.35 -10.29 -0.99
C ARG A 742 16.83 -10.38 0.45
N GLN A 743 18.04 -10.90 0.68
CA GLN A 743 18.63 -10.89 2.00
C GLN A 743 19.28 -9.54 2.25
N GLU A 744 18.69 -8.73 3.12
CA GLU A 744 19.17 -7.38 3.39
C GLU A 744 19.11 -7.04 4.88
N PHE A 745 19.97 -6.13 5.29
CA PHE A 745 19.96 -5.52 6.62
C PHE A 745 19.63 -4.04 6.47
N ALA A 746 18.72 -3.55 7.29
CA ALA A 746 18.25 -2.18 7.22
C ALA A 746 18.43 -1.45 8.55
N VAL A 747 18.77 -0.17 8.46
CA VAL A 747 18.74 0.79 9.56
C VAL A 747 17.79 1.90 9.17
N THR A 748 16.74 2.10 9.97
CA THR A 748 15.77 3.19 9.74
C THR A 748 15.77 4.12 10.95
N VAL A 749 15.93 5.41 10.68
CA VAL A 749 15.82 6.48 11.67
C VAL A 749 14.63 7.35 11.32
N ARG A 750 13.74 7.60 12.27
CA ARG A 750 12.58 8.49 12.13
C ARG A 750 12.61 9.56 13.21
N TYR A 751 12.35 10.81 12.81
CA TYR A 751 12.20 11.93 13.73
C TYR A 751 10.92 12.70 13.43
N LYS A 752 10.09 12.92 14.44
CA LYS A 752 8.83 13.68 14.32
C LYS A 752 8.81 14.86 15.27
N PHE A 753 8.28 15.98 14.77
CA PHE A 753 8.05 17.19 15.55
C PHE A 753 6.66 17.75 15.26
N ASN A 754 5.83 17.91 16.29
CA ASN A 754 4.48 18.52 16.23
C ASN A 754 3.66 18.02 15.02
N THR A 755 3.74 16.72 14.73
CA THR A 755 3.03 16.15 13.58
C THR A 755 1.54 16.20 13.80
N ALA A 756 0.84 17.02 13.01
CA ALA A 756 -0.61 16.98 12.89
C ALA A 756 -0.96 16.33 11.54
N LYS A 757 -2.01 15.53 11.51
CA LYS A 757 -2.41 14.87 10.25
C LYS A 757 -3.17 15.82 9.37
N SER A 758 -2.91 15.73 8.07
CA SER A 758 -3.70 16.41 7.06
C SER A 758 -5.19 16.07 7.21
N LYS A 759 -6.02 17.08 7.16
CA LYS A 759 -7.49 16.96 7.15
C LYS A 759 -8.03 16.72 5.73
N TYR A 760 -7.15 16.51 4.75
CA TYR A 760 -7.53 16.26 3.37
C TYR A 760 -8.50 15.06 3.26
N LYS A 761 -9.63 15.23 2.55
CA LYS A 761 -10.71 14.23 2.46
C LYS A 761 -10.92 13.70 1.03
N GLY A 762 -10.08 14.08 0.06
CA GLY A 762 -10.22 13.61 -1.31
C GLY A 762 -10.18 12.07 -1.40
N THR A 763 -11.20 11.48 -2.00
CA THR A 763 -11.33 10.02 -2.19
C THR A 763 -10.83 9.56 -3.54
N GLY A 764 -10.55 10.49 -4.46
CA GLY A 764 -10.09 10.24 -5.82
C GLY A 764 -11.19 9.77 -6.78
N ALA A 765 -10.89 9.89 -8.08
CA ALA A 765 -11.68 9.40 -9.20
C ALA A 765 -10.76 8.73 -10.24
N GLY A 766 -11.32 7.81 -11.07
CA GLY A 766 -10.58 7.15 -12.15
C GLY A 766 -9.50 6.17 -11.73
N ASP A 767 -9.60 5.63 -10.53
CA ASP A 767 -8.56 4.78 -9.94
C ASP A 767 -8.29 3.49 -10.71
N SER A 768 -9.34 2.90 -11.27
CA SER A 768 -9.26 1.69 -12.08
C SER A 768 -8.43 1.91 -13.34
N GLN A 769 -8.61 3.05 -14.01
CA GLN A 769 -7.88 3.40 -15.23
C GLN A 769 -6.43 3.82 -14.91
N LYS A 770 -6.22 4.59 -13.83
CA LYS A 770 -4.86 4.98 -13.38
C LYS A 770 -3.98 3.76 -13.10
N SER A 771 -4.51 2.70 -12.50
CA SER A 771 -3.77 1.48 -12.17
C SER A 771 -3.43 0.60 -13.38
N ARG A 772 -3.97 0.91 -14.57
CA ARG A 772 -3.73 0.20 -15.84
C ARG A 772 -2.70 0.90 -16.74
N MET A 773 -2.26 2.11 -16.37
CA MET A 773 -1.26 2.92 -17.05
C MET A 773 0.15 2.54 -16.61
#